data_75bf9206ec0db5255f241b9127b2e745
#
_entry.id   75bf9206ec0db5255f241b9127b2e745
#
_cell.length_a   1.000
_cell.length_b   1.000
_cell.length_c   1.000
_cell.angle_alpha   90.00
_cell.angle_beta   90.00
_cell.angle_gamma   90.00
#
_symmetry.space_group_name_H-M   'P 1'
#
loop_
_entity.id
_entity.type
_entity.pdbx_description
1 polymer ?
#
loop_
_entity_poly.entity_id
_entity_poly.type
_entity_poly.pdbx_seq_one_letter_code
_entity_poly.pdbx_strand_id
1 'polypeptide(L)'
;FDGDQMAVHVPLTEEAIAEARDIMLSTHNLLKPATGDPVVSPDKDIVWGSFYMTTIENEGKVTKYFYSVTEANAAYQLDRIGLREKVGIMMEGKGIVETTIGRVIINNLFPEQLQFVNEVIGKNKLKALVKECYRLFGEDRTVQLLDGVKNLTFDYITRSGLSWGMDDLPRFEKIEALIKDASKQAEEIQGYYEEGLLTDSERYSKVIEVWTKVKEVVTAICTNELDKTGPVYSMIESGARGSWAQLTQILGMKGLVTSPSGKIIELPIKGNFKRGFDVLEYFIATHGVRKGLSDTALRTANAGYLTRRLVDVAQDVVIASEDCGTKEGITMTKNESDEMGRPLIRRITGRFLVADLKNEAGKVLLKKGELVTEELADSFAKEEIPEATIRSVMRCGLHRGACQTCYGFDLAYNKLVKIGTAVGIIAAQSIGEPGTQLTMRTFHTGGVADQDDITQGLPRVEEIFEARQPKRKAYIADVAGTVSIADIKSEGGTSQGRMVTISYDGEETDKYYFTEATMSARAADKKAAESEKGKTVKKKKAKVEVLVADGDKVKKDTPLFKAGEAVVKATRAGKVKLEEKYVKVIAPVEKLREYVVPRTFNIWVKNGATVSIGDQLTDGSLDLQQLYELKGIAAAQKYIVKEIQYVYSSQGQPLNDKHIETIARQMFSRVYIQDPGETDFLVGEVVEKPVFDRANDKAKLADKKLASGKQLLMGMTKASLSTNSFLSAASFQETAKVLIDAAITGKIDNLEGLKENVIIGRPIPAGTGFKREVIAE
;
A
#
# COMPACT_ATOMS: atom_id res chain seq x y z
N PHE A 1 10.72 -20.26 25.77
CA PHE A 1 11.78 -19.51 26.45
C PHE A 1 12.97 -20.43 26.64
N ASP A 2 13.92 -20.35 25.78
CA ASP A 2 15.05 -21.26 25.63
C ASP A 2 16.40 -20.54 25.69
N GLY A 3 16.51 -19.55 26.56
CA GLY A 3 17.70 -18.73 26.76
C GLY A 3 17.53 -17.26 26.40
N ASP A 4 16.31 -16.82 26.07
CA ASP A 4 16.00 -15.43 25.84
C ASP A 4 16.09 -14.61 27.14
N GLN A 5 16.58 -13.38 27.01
CA GLN A 5 16.59 -12.42 28.11
C GLN A 5 15.32 -11.57 28.05
N MET A 6 14.65 -11.39 29.18
CA MET A 6 13.45 -10.57 29.32
C MET A 6 13.62 -9.56 30.45
N ALA A 7 13.04 -8.35 30.24
CA ALA A 7 12.92 -7.36 31.28
C ALA A 7 11.60 -7.55 32.02
N VAL A 8 11.64 -7.46 33.36
CA VAL A 8 10.47 -7.49 34.22
C VAL A 8 10.31 -6.12 34.86
N HIS A 9 9.10 -5.56 34.77
CA HIS A 9 8.73 -4.31 35.41
C HIS A 9 7.56 -4.53 36.35
N VAL A 10 7.65 -4.00 37.58
CA VAL A 10 6.57 -4.03 38.56
C VAL A 10 5.95 -2.64 38.63
N PRO A 11 4.65 -2.47 38.28
CA PRO A 11 3.97 -1.18 38.42
C PRO A 11 3.88 -0.80 39.89
N LEU A 12 4.19 0.46 40.24
CA LEU A 12 4.30 0.92 41.61
C LEU A 12 3.06 1.66 42.13
N THR A 13 2.27 2.28 41.24
CA THR A 13 1.07 3.03 41.61
C THR A 13 -0.19 2.19 41.38
N GLU A 14 -1.24 2.45 42.13
CA GLU A 14 -2.54 1.75 41.98
C GLU A 14 -3.13 1.97 40.58
N GLU A 15 -2.97 3.17 40.02
CA GLU A 15 -3.40 3.50 38.64
C GLU A 15 -2.63 2.68 37.59
N ALA A 16 -1.30 2.57 37.72
CA ALA A 16 -0.49 1.76 36.81
C ALA A 16 -0.81 0.25 36.93
N ILE A 17 -1.12 -0.24 38.18
CA ILE A 17 -1.55 -1.62 38.38
C ILE A 17 -2.91 -1.86 37.72
N ALA A 18 -3.85 -0.92 37.84
CA ALA A 18 -5.16 -1.00 37.19
C ALA A 18 -5.01 -0.99 35.65
N GLU A 19 -4.20 -0.11 35.08
CA GLU A 19 -3.94 -0.08 33.63
C GLU A 19 -3.28 -1.38 33.15
N ALA A 20 -2.32 -1.92 33.88
CA ALA A 20 -1.67 -3.18 33.52
C ALA A 20 -2.67 -4.35 33.51
N ARG A 21 -3.61 -4.38 34.46
CA ARG A 21 -4.64 -5.42 34.55
C ARG A 21 -5.74 -5.23 33.50
N ASP A 22 -6.28 -4.01 33.33
CA ASP A 22 -7.51 -3.77 32.59
C ASP A 22 -7.24 -3.48 31.10
N ILE A 23 -6.02 -3.05 30.75
CA ILE A 23 -5.65 -2.67 29.38
C ILE A 23 -4.56 -3.55 28.80
N MET A 24 -3.46 -3.79 29.55
CA MET A 24 -2.26 -4.45 29.01
C MET A 24 -2.32 -5.98 29.03
N LEU A 25 -3.22 -6.56 29.81
CA LEU A 25 -3.31 -8.03 29.93
C LEU A 25 -3.61 -8.65 28.56
N SER A 26 -2.92 -9.75 28.23
CA SER A 26 -3.03 -10.41 26.93
C SER A 26 -4.44 -10.90 26.60
N THR A 27 -5.26 -11.23 27.61
CA THR A 27 -6.65 -11.63 27.44
C THR A 27 -7.54 -10.53 26.87
N HIS A 28 -7.20 -9.26 27.09
CA HIS A 28 -7.92 -8.10 26.55
C HIS A 28 -7.41 -7.65 25.19
N ASN A 29 -6.26 -8.17 24.73
CA ASN A 29 -5.62 -7.78 23.47
C ASN A 29 -5.55 -8.96 22.50
N LEU A 30 -6.71 -9.52 22.15
CA LEU A 30 -6.80 -10.72 21.29
C LEU A 30 -6.75 -10.44 19.80
N LEU A 31 -6.97 -9.18 19.34
CA LEU A 31 -7.00 -8.81 17.93
C LEU A 31 -5.78 -7.96 17.53
N LYS A 32 -5.32 -8.14 16.30
CA LYS A 32 -4.24 -7.32 15.72
C LYS A 32 -4.72 -5.92 15.36
N PRO A 33 -4.07 -4.85 15.84
CA PRO A 33 -4.44 -3.49 15.46
C PRO A 33 -4.29 -3.21 13.96
N ALA A 34 -3.41 -3.95 13.27
CA ALA A 34 -3.17 -3.79 11.84
C ALA A 34 -4.34 -4.24 10.95
N THR A 35 -5.06 -5.31 11.34
CA THR A 35 -6.06 -5.97 10.49
C THR A 35 -7.39 -6.28 11.17
N GLY A 36 -7.41 -6.36 12.51
CA GLY A 36 -8.55 -6.86 13.27
C GLY A 36 -8.66 -8.39 13.30
N ASP A 37 -7.66 -9.10 12.81
CA ASP A 37 -7.58 -10.56 12.90
C ASP A 37 -7.08 -10.98 14.28
N PRO A 38 -7.41 -12.20 14.78
CA PRO A 38 -6.85 -12.70 16.02
C PRO A 38 -5.33 -12.74 16.03
N VAL A 39 -4.71 -12.15 17.06
CA VAL A 39 -3.26 -12.27 17.34
C VAL A 39 -2.97 -13.67 17.82
N VAL A 40 -3.78 -14.12 18.80
CA VAL A 40 -3.70 -15.46 19.37
C VAL A 40 -4.43 -16.40 18.44
N SER A 41 -3.68 -16.93 17.46
CA SER A 41 -4.18 -17.96 16.56
C SER A 41 -3.53 -19.28 16.92
N PRO A 42 -4.29 -20.36 17.13
CA PRO A 42 -3.71 -21.68 17.30
C PRO A 42 -2.75 -22.03 16.16
N ASP A 43 -1.62 -22.63 16.49
CA ASP A 43 -0.57 -22.99 15.51
C ASP A 43 0.06 -24.34 15.88
N LYS A 44 0.91 -24.86 14.98
CA LYS A 44 1.71 -26.10 15.17
C LYS A 44 0.83 -27.28 15.64
N ASP A 45 1.14 -27.86 16.78
CA ASP A 45 0.51 -29.09 17.29
C ASP A 45 -0.97 -28.90 17.63
N ILE A 46 -1.40 -27.68 17.98
CA ILE A 46 -2.81 -27.38 18.22
C ILE A 46 -3.61 -27.52 16.91
N VAL A 47 -3.08 -26.99 15.82
CA VAL A 47 -3.71 -27.11 14.49
C VAL A 47 -3.65 -28.55 14.00
N TRP A 48 -2.51 -29.22 14.20
CA TRP A 48 -2.35 -30.60 13.78
C TRP A 48 -3.28 -31.54 14.55
N GLY A 49 -3.44 -31.34 15.86
CA GLY A 49 -4.38 -32.08 16.70
C GLY A 49 -5.83 -31.85 16.28
N SER A 50 -6.24 -30.61 16.01
CA SER A 50 -7.59 -30.31 15.52
C SER A 50 -7.87 -30.93 14.16
N PHE A 51 -6.90 -30.91 13.25
CA PHE A 51 -6.97 -31.56 11.94
C PHE A 51 -7.09 -33.08 12.11
N TYR A 52 -6.25 -33.70 12.95
CA TYR A 52 -6.28 -35.14 13.21
C TYR A 52 -7.64 -35.61 13.76
N MET A 53 -8.21 -34.89 14.72
CA MET A 53 -9.51 -35.21 15.30
C MET A 53 -10.66 -35.07 14.31
N THR A 54 -10.58 -34.14 13.35
CA THR A 54 -11.69 -33.81 12.45
C THR A 54 -11.58 -34.48 11.07
N THR A 55 -10.46 -35.09 10.74
CA THR A 55 -10.26 -35.86 9.49
C THR A 55 -11.00 -37.19 9.56
N ILE A 56 -11.62 -37.58 8.45
CA ILE A 56 -12.28 -38.89 8.27
C ILE A 56 -11.22 -39.88 7.72
N GLU A 57 -11.08 -41.02 8.33
CA GLU A 57 -10.09 -42.01 7.93
C GLU A 57 -10.53 -42.77 6.67
N ASN A 58 -11.80 -43.12 6.56
CA ASN A 58 -12.40 -43.78 5.42
C ASN A 58 -13.64 -43.03 4.94
N GLU A 59 -13.63 -42.52 3.73
CA GLU A 59 -14.77 -41.85 3.09
C GLU A 59 -15.90 -42.81 2.68
N GLY A 60 -15.83 -44.06 3.10
CA GLY A 60 -16.80 -45.11 2.80
C GLY A 60 -18.18 -44.88 3.41
N LYS A 61 -19.06 -45.88 3.26
CA LYS A 61 -20.42 -45.83 3.87
C LYS A 61 -20.31 -45.82 5.37
N VAL A 62 -21.31 -45.15 6.02
CA VAL A 62 -21.47 -45.15 7.46
C VAL A 62 -21.61 -46.60 7.97
N THR A 63 -20.76 -46.98 8.92
CA THR A 63 -20.69 -48.35 9.44
C THR A 63 -21.65 -48.58 10.60
N LYS A 64 -21.91 -47.54 11.42
CA LYS A 64 -22.68 -47.64 12.65
C LYS A 64 -23.52 -46.41 12.86
N TYR A 65 -24.74 -46.63 13.42
CA TYR A 65 -25.66 -45.53 13.74
C TYR A 65 -25.92 -45.51 15.26
N PHE A 66 -25.93 -44.32 15.82
CA PHE A 66 -26.18 -44.09 17.28
C PHE A 66 -27.34 -43.15 17.46
N TYR A 67 -28.16 -43.46 18.47
CA TYR A 67 -29.33 -42.66 18.80
C TYR A 67 -29.00 -41.35 19.50
N SER A 68 -27.86 -41.28 20.18
CA SER A 68 -27.43 -40.06 20.88
C SER A 68 -25.90 -39.88 20.83
N VAL A 69 -25.47 -38.63 21.06
CA VAL A 69 -24.05 -38.28 21.24
C VAL A 69 -23.44 -39.03 22.44
N THR A 70 -24.21 -39.22 23.51
CA THR A 70 -23.77 -39.94 24.71
C THR A 70 -23.49 -41.40 24.44
N GLU A 71 -24.36 -42.08 23.68
CA GLU A 71 -24.18 -43.45 23.25
C GLU A 71 -22.93 -43.63 22.37
N ALA A 72 -22.73 -42.73 21.41
CA ALA A 72 -21.57 -42.71 20.55
C ALA A 72 -20.25 -42.52 21.32
N ASN A 73 -20.25 -41.61 22.31
CA ASN A 73 -19.10 -41.38 23.19
C ASN A 73 -18.80 -42.63 24.07
N ALA A 74 -19.84 -43.29 24.61
CA ALA A 74 -19.68 -44.52 25.38
C ALA A 74 -19.10 -45.64 24.51
N ALA A 75 -19.56 -45.75 23.25
CA ALA A 75 -19.01 -46.74 22.29
C ALA A 75 -17.50 -46.48 21.94
N TYR A 76 -17.14 -45.20 21.89
CA TYR A 76 -15.74 -44.79 21.71
C TYR A 76 -14.88 -45.13 22.95
N GLN A 77 -15.36 -44.84 24.16
CA GLN A 77 -14.66 -45.19 25.38
C GLN A 77 -14.47 -46.70 25.60
N LEU A 78 -15.35 -47.51 25.01
CA LEU A 78 -15.27 -48.96 25.01
C LEU A 78 -14.47 -49.54 23.81
N ASP A 79 -13.73 -48.69 23.04
CA ASP A 79 -12.95 -49.04 21.87
C ASP A 79 -13.76 -49.77 20.77
N ARG A 80 -15.10 -49.56 20.74
CA ARG A 80 -15.97 -50.17 19.70
C ARG A 80 -15.96 -49.37 18.38
N ILE A 81 -15.60 -48.13 18.44
CA ILE A 81 -15.46 -47.22 17.26
C ILE A 81 -14.21 -46.36 17.38
N GLY A 82 -13.59 -46.08 16.25
CA GLY A 82 -12.42 -45.23 16.17
C GLY A 82 -12.78 -43.72 16.23
N LEU A 83 -11.82 -42.93 16.65
CA LEU A 83 -11.99 -41.45 16.75
C LEU A 83 -12.38 -40.81 15.40
N ARG A 84 -11.81 -41.30 14.32
CA ARG A 84 -11.93 -40.78 12.94
C ARG A 84 -12.84 -41.60 12.04
N GLU A 85 -13.48 -42.66 12.60
CA GLU A 85 -14.41 -43.52 11.90
C GLU A 85 -15.71 -42.76 11.59
N LYS A 86 -16.23 -42.89 10.38
CA LYS A 86 -17.46 -42.27 9.93
C LYS A 86 -18.68 -42.98 10.52
N VAL A 87 -19.45 -42.28 11.34
CA VAL A 87 -20.64 -42.77 12.01
C VAL A 87 -21.85 -41.87 11.81
N GLY A 88 -23.04 -42.43 11.89
CA GLY A 88 -24.29 -41.64 11.87
C GLY A 88 -24.78 -41.41 13.30
N ILE A 89 -24.96 -40.16 13.69
CA ILE A 89 -25.45 -39.80 15.02
C ILE A 89 -26.74 -39.00 14.89
N MET A 90 -27.77 -39.38 15.66
CA MET A 90 -28.99 -38.60 15.73
C MET A 90 -28.77 -37.39 16.63
N MET A 91 -28.94 -36.18 16.03
CA MET A 91 -28.81 -34.93 16.76
C MET A 91 -30.16 -34.21 16.81
N GLU A 92 -30.46 -33.60 17.96
CA GLU A 92 -31.69 -32.84 18.17
C GLU A 92 -31.81 -31.70 17.12
N GLY A 93 -32.95 -31.62 16.46
CA GLY A 93 -33.22 -30.60 15.44
C GLY A 93 -32.57 -30.77 14.08
N LYS A 94 -31.57 -31.70 13.92
CA LYS A 94 -30.82 -31.90 12.66
C LYS A 94 -31.00 -33.29 12.04
N GLY A 95 -31.67 -34.22 12.76
CA GLY A 95 -31.83 -35.61 12.33
C GLY A 95 -30.53 -36.41 12.40
N ILE A 96 -30.38 -37.40 11.50
CA ILE A 96 -29.17 -38.22 11.44
C ILE A 96 -28.07 -37.44 10.69
N VAL A 97 -26.99 -37.13 11.41
CA VAL A 97 -25.82 -36.44 10.87
C VAL A 97 -24.67 -37.42 10.71
N GLU A 98 -24.13 -37.53 9.53
CA GLU A 98 -22.91 -38.30 9.26
C GLU A 98 -21.69 -37.51 9.72
N THR A 99 -20.99 -38.02 10.71
CA THR A 99 -19.87 -37.33 11.37
C THR A 99 -18.86 -38.30 11.97
N THR A 100 -17.88 -37.79 12.73
CA THR A 100 -16.93 -38.61 13.50
C THR A 100 -17.00 -38.21 14.98
N ILE A 101 -16.59 -39.12 15.85
CA ILE A 101 -16.54 -38.83 17.29
C ILE A 101 -15.59 -37.68 17.61
N GLY A 102 -14.44 -37.58 16.90
CA GLY A 102 -13.51 -36.47 17.07
C GLY A 102 -14.14 -35.10 16.77
N ARG A 103 -15.00 -35.00 15.75
CA ARG A 103 -15.78 -33.79 15.46
C ARG A 103 -16.78 -33.46 16.55
N VAL A 104 -17.43 -34.46 17.09
CA VAL A 104 -18.37 -34.26 18.21
C VAL A 104 -17.65 -33.72 19.45
N ILE A 105 -16.52 -34.30 19.80
CA ILE A 105 -15.75 -33.89 20.99
C ILE A 105 -15.25 -32.44 20.84
N ILE A 106 -14.72 -32.05 19.69
CA ILE A 106 -14.22 -30.69 19.48
C ILE A 106 -15.38 -29.68 19.44
N ASN A 107 -16.55 -30.05 18.91
CA ASN A 107 -17.73 -29.20 18.88
C ASN A 107 -18.29 -28.90 20.26
N ASN A 108 -18.08 -29.77 21.25
CA ASN A 108 -18.51 -29.51 22.64
C ASN A 108 -17.79 -28.30 23.27
N LEU A 109 -16.64 -27.88 22.71
CA LEU A 109 -15.95 -26.68 23.16
C LEU A 109 -16.56 -25.40 22.57
N PHE A 110 -17.18 -25.50 21.38
CA PHE A 110 -17.78 -24.35 20.73
C PHE A 110 -19.09 -23.95 21.39
N PRO A 111 -19.39 -22.65 21.51
CA PRO A 111 -20.70 -22.17 21.91
C PRO A 111 -21.82 -22.70 20.99
N GLU A 112 -23.03 -22.87 21.52
CA GLU A 112 -24.17 -23.45 20.79
C GLU A 112 -24.44 -22.78 19.44
N GLN A 113 -24.25 -21.47 19.34
CA GLN A 113 -24.48 -20.69 18.09
C GLN A 113 -23.44 -20.99 17.01
N LEU A 114 -22.26 -21.51 17.36
CA LEU A 114 -21.21 -21.92 16.43
C LEU A 114 -21.24 -23.43 16.12
N GLN A 115 -22.10 -24.21 16.81
CA GLN A 115 -22.28 -25.62 16.59
C GLN A 115 -23.22 -25.86 15.39
N PHE A 116 -23.11 -26.89 14.60
CA PHE A 116 -22.17 -27.98 14.59
C PHE A 116 -21.26 -27.85 13.37
N VAL A 117 -19.96 -27.74 13.57
CA VAL A 117 -18.97 -27.68 12.47
C VAL A 117 -18.64 -29.10 12.05
N ASN A 118 -19.16 -29.54 10.90
CA ASN A 118 -18.94 -30.89 10.35
C ASN A 118 -17.94 -30.92 9.19
N GLU A 119 -16.85 -30.18 9.34
CA GLU A 119 -15.77 -30.06 8.34
C GLU A 119 -14.44 -30.35 9.00
N VAL A 120 -13.40 -30.55 8.16
CA VAL A 120 -12.03 -30.66 8.65
C VAL A 120 -11.55 -29.29 9.14
N ILE A 121 -11.03 -29.23 10.35
CA ILE A 121 -10.59 -28.00 10.98
C ILE A 121 -9.07 -27.86 10.89
N GLY A 122 -8.62 -27.15 9.85
CA GLY A 122 -7.23 -26.71 9.70
C GLY A 122 -7.03 -25.28 10.25
N LYS A 123 -5.82 -24.73 10.06
CA LYS A 123 -5.40 -23.42 10.57
C LYS A 123 -6.36 -22.27 10.22
N ASN A 124 -6.76 -22.17 8.96
CA ASN A 124 -7.62 -21.06 8.49
C ASN A 124 -9.03 -21.15 9.07
N LYS A 125 -9.59 -22.35 9.14
CA LYS A 125 -10.93 -22.56 9.71
C LYS A 125 -10.94 -22.26 11.21
N LEU A 126 -9.89 -22.72 11.92
CA LEU A 126 -9.77 -22.46 13.36
C LEU A 126 -9.62 -20.97 13.66
N LYS A 127 -8.81 -20.26 12.87
CA LYS A 127 -8.69 -18.79 12.96
C LYS A 127 -10.04 -18.09 12.73
N ALA A 128 -10.82 -18.56 11.75
CA ALA A 128 -12.15 -18.00 11.48
C ALA A 128 -13.12 -18.26 12.63
N LEU A 129 -13.11 -19.46 13.21
CA LEU A 129 -13.95 -19.81 14.36
C LEU A 129 -13.61 -18.98 15.62
N VAL A 130 -12.32 -18.73 15.87
CA VAL A 130 -11.87 -17.86 16.97
C VAL A 130 -12.35 -16.44 16.76
N LYS A 131 -12.24 -15.90 15.54
CA LYS A 131 -12.73 -14.56 15.18
C LYS A 131 -14.24 -14.43 15.39
N GLU A 132 -14.99 -15.44 14.96
CA GLU A 132 -16.44 -15.50 15.08
C GLU A 132 -16.85 -15.59 16.56
N CYS A 133 -16.16 -16.42 17.36
CA CYS A 133 -16.39 -16.51 18.80
C CYS A 133 -16.15 -15.16 19.49
N TYR A 134 -15.07 -14.46 19.16
CA TYR A 134 -14.80 -13.14 19.70
C TYR A 134 -15.91 -12.13 19.36
N ARG A 135 -16.40 -12.18 18.13
CA ARG A 135 -17.47 -11.29 17.65
C ARG A 135 -18.79 -11.49 18.41
N LEU A 136 -19.17 -12.76 18.64
CA LEU A 136 -20.46 -13.11 19.22
C LEU A 136 -20.47 -13.06 20.77
N PHE A 137 -19.37 -13.46 21.42
CA PHE A 137 -19.33 -13.71 22.86
C PHE A 137 -18.28 -12.85 23.59
N GLY A 138 -17.46 -12.08 22.88
CA GLY A 138 -16.44 -11.23 23.48
C GLY A 138 -15.20 -11.98 23.97
N GLU A 139 -14.43 -11.33 24.84
CA GLU A 139 -13.08 -11.73 25.24
C GLU A 139 -13.07 -13.01 26.09
N ASP A 140 -13.84 -13.05 27.18
CA ASP A 140 -13.78 -14.13 28.18
C ASP A 140 -14.09 -15.50 27.58
N ARG A 141 -15.15 -15.60 26.78
CA ARG A 141 -15.53 -16.86 26.14
C ARG A 141 -14.51 -17.30 25.09
N THR A 142 -13.91 -16.36 24.40
CA THR A 142 -12.86 -16.65 23.42
C THR A 142 -11.61 -17.19 24.08
N VAL A 143 -11.21 -16.65 25.23
CA VAL A 143 -10.08 -17.17 26.01
C VAL A 143 -10.36 -18.61 26.49
N GLN A 144 -11.56 -18.86 27.00
CA GLN A 144 -11.97 -20.24 27.41
C GLN A 144 -11.93 -21.21 26.23
N LEU A 145 -12.41 -20.78 25.06
CA LEU A 145 -12.36 -21.59 23.84
C LEU A 145 -10.91 -21.90 23.44
N LEU A 146 -10.02 -20.90 23.42
CA LEU A 146 -8.61 -21.07 23.05
C LEU A 146 -7.89 -22.05 23.97
N ASP A 147 -8.10 -21.91 25.29
CA ASP A 147 -7.51 -22.81 26.28
C ASP A 147 -8.09 -24.22 26.18
N GLY A 148 -9.41 -24.35 25.98
CA GLY A 148 -10.08 -25.63 25.77
C GLY A 148 -9.56 -26.34 24.53
N VAL A 149 -9.45 -25.64 23.39
CA VAL A 149 -8.91 -26.21 22.14
C VAL A 149 -7.46 -26.63 22.34
N LYS A 150 -6.63 -25.78 22.95
CA LYS A 150 -5.22 -26.09 23.24
C LYS A 150 -5.07 -27.38 24.03
N ASN A 151 -5.75 -27.48 25.14
CA ASN A 151 -5.65 -28.66 26.05
C ASN A 151 -6.17 -29.92 25.37
N LEU A 152 -7.33 -29.85 24.70
CA LEU A 152 -7.92 -30.99 24.02
C LEU A 152 -7.01 -31.49 22.86
N THR A 153 -6.54 -30.59 22.05
CA THR A 153 -5.74 -30.98 20.89
C THR A 153 -4.38 -31.54 21.29
N PHE A 154 -3.75 -31.03 22.33
CA PHE A 154 -2.50 -31.61 22.86
C PHE A 154 -2.71 -33.01 23.42
N ASP A 155 -3.82 -33.28 24.14
CA ASP A 155 -4.12 -34.61 24.61
C ASP A 155 -4.30 -35.61 23.46
N TYR A 156 -5.10 -35.28 22.47
CA TYR A 156 -5.37 -36.18 21.34
C TYR A 156 -4.19 -36.34 20.38
N ILE A 157 -3.38 -35.29 20.12
CA ILE A 157 -2.20 -35.44 19.26
C ILE A 157 -1.12 -36.28 19.95
N THR A 158 -0.99 -36.15 21.26
CA THR A 158 -0.06 -36.99 22.05
C THR A 158 -0.50 -38.45 22.03
N ARG A 159 -1.80 -38.73 22.22
CA ARG A 159 -2.35 -40.09 22.15
C ARG A 159 -2.26 -40.70 20.73
N SER A 160 -2.32 -39.87 19.70
CA SER A 160 -2.25 -40.36 18.31
C SER A 160 -0.91 -41.02 17.98
N GLY A 161 0.16 -40.68 18.69
CA GLY A 161 1.52 -41.16 18.41
C GLY A 161 2.04 -40.75 17.03
N LEU A 162 1.43 -39.75 16.37
CA LEU A 162 1.86 -39.31 15.03
C LEU A 162 3.32 -38.89 15.04
N SER A 163 4.08 -39.58 14.20
CA SER A 163 5.50 -39.34 13.99
C SER A 163 5.81 -39.49 12.51
N TRP A 164 6.90 -38.96 12.04
CA TRP A 164 7.32 -39.11 10.68
C TRP A 164 8.86 -39.35 10.57
N GLY A 165 9.25 -40.10 9.56
CA GLY A 165 10.63 -40.40 9.30
C GLY A 165 10.94 -40.31 7.81
N MET A 166 12.13 -40.81 7.42
CA MET A 166 12.56 -40.78 6.02
C MET A 166 11.74 -41.74 5.13
N ASP A 167 11.11 -42.76 5.70
CA ASP A 167 10.29 -43.72 4.97
C ASP A 167 8.92 -43.16 4.60
N ASP A 168 8.40 -42.19 5.36
CA ASP A 168 7.15 -41.47 5.04
C ASP A 168 7.31 -40.50 3.84
N LEU A 169 8.52 -40.34 3.35
CA LEU A 169 8.88 -39.56 2.19
C LEU A 169 9.15 -40.47 0.98
N PRO A 170 8.13 -40.75 0.14
CA PRO A 170 8.31 -41.73 -0.97
C PRO A 170 9.27 -41.22 -2.06
N ARG A 171 9.76 -42.16 -2.86
CA ARG A 171 10.52 -41.82 -4.07
C ARG A 171 9.61 -41.96 -5.28
N PHE A 172 9.58 -40.91 -6.10
CA PHE A 172 8.78 -40.85 -7.32
C PHE A 172 9.65 -41.05 -8.56
N GLU A 173 9.61 -42.24 -9.17
CA GLU A 173 10.37 -42.57 -10.40
C GLU A 173 9.97 -41.66 -11.58
N LYS A 174 8.71 -41.23 -11.64
CA LYS A 174 8.22 -40.29 -12.66
C LYS A 174 8.98 -38.95 -12.68
N ILE A 175 9.43 -38.46 -11.53
CA ILE A 175 10.19 -37.22 -11.43
C ILE A 175 11.57 -37.37 -12.10
N GLU A 176 12.23 -38.50 -11.92
CA GLU A 176 13.54 -38.78 -12.55
C GLU A 176 13.44 -38.82 -14.07
N ALA A 177 12.36 -39.43 -14.60
CA ALA A 177 12.10 -39.46 -16.04
C ALA A 177 11.88 -38.02 -16.59
N LEU A 178 11.08 -37.20 -15.91
CA LEU A 178 10.83 -35.78 -16.28
C LEU A 178 12.12 -34.95 -16.28
N ILE A 179 12.97 -35.11 -15.27
CA ILE A 179 14.25 -34.41 -15.19
C ILE A 179 15.18 -34.77 -16.33
N LYS A 180 15.21 -36.09 -16.72
CA LYS A 180 16.00 -36.55 -17.86
C LYS A 180 15.50 -35.97 -19.19
N ASP A 181 14.19 -35.95 -19.38
CA ASP A 181 13.57 -35.36 -20.58
C ASP A 181 13.83 -33.87 -20.69
N ALA A 182 13.64 -33.13 -19.59
CA ALA A 182 13.96 -31.68 -19.53
C ALA A 182 15.45 -31.40 -19.82
N SER A 183 16.35 -32.32 -19.40
CA SER A 183 17.78 -32.15 -19.68
C SER A 183 18.05 -32.28 -21.17
N LYS A 184 17.39 -33.20 -21.88
CA LYS A 184 17.50 -33.34 -23.35
C LYS A 184 16.97 -32.07 -24.05
N GLN A 185 15.79 -31.55 -23.64
CA GLN A 185 15.26 -30.32 -24.20
C GLN A 185 16.21 -29.12 -24.01
N ALA A 186 16.85 -29.04 -22.84
CA ALA A 186 17.84 -28.00 -22.61
C ALA A 186 19.10 -28.15 -23.48
N GLU A 187 19.54 -29.39 -23.75
CA GLU A 187 20.64 -29.70 -24.67
C GLU A 187 20.28 -29.35 -26.13
N GLU A 188 19.04 -29.63 -26.56
CA GLU A 188 18.54 -29.25 -27.88
C GLU A 188 18.52 -27.71 -28.06
N ILE A 189 18.07 -26.97 -27.04
CA ILE A 189 18.09 -25.49 -27.06
C ILE A 189 19.53 -24.97 -27.15
N GLN A 190 20.47 -25.61 -26.46
CA GLN A 190 21.89 -25.32 -26.55
C GLN A 190 22.44 -25.59 -27.96
N GLY A 191 22.04 -26.69 -28.61
CA GLY A 191 22.38 -27.01 -30.00
C GLY A 191 21.89 -25.92 -30.97
N TYR A 192 20.65 -25.46 -30.84
CA TYR A 192 20.14 -24.36 -31.68
C TYR A 192 20.92 -23.06 -31.51
N TYR A 193 21.44 -22.79 -30.32
CA TYR A 193 22.32 -21.64 -30.08
C TYR A 193 23.68 -21.82 -30.78
N GLU A 194 24.28 -23.02 -30.70
CA GLU A 194 25.54 -23.33 -31.35
C GLU A 194 25.45 -23.34 -32.90
N GLU A 195 24.27 -23.67 -33.44
CA GLU A 195 23.94 -23.52 -34.87
C GLU A 195 23.66 -22.06 -35.28
N GLY A 196 23.62 -21.11 -34.33
CA GLY A 196 23.37 -19.70 -34.62
C GLY A 196 21.89 -19.36 -34.85
N LEU A 197 20.96 -20.24 -34.56
CA LEU A 197 19.52 -20.05 -34.74
C LEU A 197 18.89 -19.21 -33.62
N LEU A 198 19.53 -19.14 -32.47
CA LEU A 198 19.05 -18.39 -31.27
C LEU A 198 20.11 -17.39 -30.82
N THR A 199 19.65 -16.28 -30.27
CA THR A 199 20.51 -15.36 -29.51
C THR A 199 20.75 -15.89 -28.09
N ASP A 200 21.79 -15.44 -27.40
CA ASP A 200 22.08 -15.86 -26.02
C ASP A 200 20.94 -15.54 -25.05
N SER A 201 20.29 -14.38 -25.23
CA SER A 201 19.13 -13.98 -24.41
C SER A 201 17.91 -14.87 -24.63
N GLU A 202 17.65 -15.29 -25.84
CA GLU A 202 16.55 -16.19 -26.18
C GLU A 202 16.84 -17.62 -25.65
N ARG A 203 18.07 -18.11 -25.80
CA ARG A 203 18.53 -19.38 -25.22
C ARG A 203 18.30 -19.38 -23.70
N TYR A 204 18.79 -18.34 -23.03
CA TYR A 204 18.64 -18.16 -21.59
C TYR A 204 17.16 -18.21 -21.14
N SER A 205 16.31 -17.46 -21.81
CA SER A 205 14.89 -17.39 -21.48
C SER A 205 14.18 -18.72 -21.68
N LYS A 206 14.48 -19.43 -22.79
CA LYS A 206 13.90 -20.76 -23.08
C LYS A 206 14.33 -21.83 -22.10
N VAL A 207 15.60 -21.86 -21.69
CA VAL A 207 16.11 -22.82 -20.70
C VAL A 207 15.42 -22.62 -19.34
N ILE A 208 15.27 -21.36 -18.90
CA ILE A 208 14.56 -21.05 -17.67
C ILE A 208 13.09 -21.48 -17.75
N GLU A 209 12.42 -21.22 -18.87
CA GLU A 209 11.03 -21.62 -19.08
C GLU A 209 10.84 -23.13 -18.96
N VAL A 210 11.70 -23.94 -19.58
CA VAL A 210 11.67 -25.41 -19.49
C VAL A 210 11.76 -25.84 -18.02
N TRP A 211 12.76 -25.36 -17.27
CA TRP A 211 12.96 -25.78 -15.88
C TRP A 211 11.86 -25.26 -14.92
N THR A 212 11.26 -24.12 -15.22
CA THR A 212 10.12 -23.60 -14.45
C THR A 212 8.90 -24.50 -14.63
N LYS A 213 8.56 -24.88 -15.87
CA LYS A 213 7.46 -25.81 -16.18
C LYS A 213 7.68 -27.18 -15.50
N VAL A 214 8.89 -27.69 -15.56
CA VAL A 214 9.24 -28.97 -14.90
C VAL A 214 9.02 -28.87 -13.40
N LYS A 215 9.44 -27.79 -12.75
CA LYS A 215 9.24 -27.60 -11.32
C LYS A 215 7.75 -27.57 -10.94
N GLU A 216 6.90 -26.96 -11.77
CA GLU A 216 5.44 -26.94 -11.55
C GLU A 216 4.85 -28.35 -11.63
N VAL A 217 5.22 -29.13 -12.66
CA VAL A 217 4.76 -30.49 -12.82
C VAL A 217 5.24 -31.37 -11.65
N VAL A 218 6.51 -31.23 -11.24
CA VAL A 218 7.07 -31.95 -10.09
C VAL A 218 6.33 -31.63 -8.81
N THR A 219 5.96 -30.36 -8.61
CA THR A 219 5.16 -29.92 -7.45
C THR A 219 3.79 -30.59 -7.46
N ALA A 220 3.13 -30.63 -8.62
CA ALA A 220 1.83 -31.31 -8.77
C ALA A 220 1.91 -32.81 -8.48
N ILE A 221 2.96 -33.52 -8.95
CA ILE A 221 3.20 -34.94 -8.64
C ILE A 221 3.38 -35.13 -7.14
N CYS A 222 4.25 -34.34 -6.49
CA CYS A 222 4.48 -34.44 -5.05
C CYS A 222 3.20 -34.23 -4.23
N THR A 223 2.33 -33.29 -4.67
CA THR A 223 1.07 -32.99 -3.98
C THR A 223 0.03 -34.12 -4.15
N ASN A 224 -0.09 -34.68 -5.35
CA ASN A 224 -1.16 -35.66 -5.69
C ASN A 224 -0.83 -37.10 -5.33
N GLU A 225 0.44 -37.47 -5.38
CA GLU A 225 0.87 -38.89 -5.17
C GLU A 225 1.30 -39.17 -3.73
N LEU A 226 1.39 -38.12 -2.86
CA LEU A 226 1.69 -38.34 -1.44
C LEU A 226 0.50 -39.02 -0.76
N ASP A 227 0.78 -39.96 0.14
CA ASP A 227 -0.27 -40.63 0.93
C ASP A 227 -1.04 -39.61 1.77
N LYS A 228 -2.32 -39.46 1.45
CA LYS A 228 -3.24 -38.50 2.11
C LYS A 228 -3.52 -38.87 3.57
N THR A 229 -3.29 -40.11 3.99
CA THR A 229 -3.44 -40.59 5.36
C THR A 229 -2.17 -40.45 6.17
N GLY A 230 -1.05 -40.18 5.50
CA GLY A 230 0.27 -40.08 6.10
C GLY A 230 0.48 -38.84 6.99
N PRO A 231 1.42 -38.91 7.95
CA PRO A 231 1.70 -37.83 8.88
C PRO A 231 2.24 -36.57 8.19
N VAL A 232 3.06 -36.72 7.14
CA VAL A 232 3.63 -35.58 6.40
C VAL A 232 2.56 -34.79 5.64
N TYR A 233 1.64 -35.50 4.98
CA TYR A 233 0.49 -34.85 4.30
C TYR A 233 -0.37 -34.10 5.30
N SER A 234 -0.77 -34.72 6.41
CA SER A 234 -1.63 -34.13 7.42
C SER A 234 -1.00 -32.87 8.06
N MET A 235 0.32 -32.87 8.27
CA MET A 235 1.05 -31.73 8.84
C MET A 235 1.05 -30.51 7.88
N ILE A 236 1.22 -30.73 6.57
CA ILE A 236 1.26 -29.67 5.58
C ILE A 236 -0.15 -29.17 5.25
N GLU A 237 -1.09 -30.08 5.01
CA GLU A 237 -2.47 -29.74 4.63
C GLU A 237 -3.21 -29.02 5.76
N SER A 238 -3.01 -29.41 7.01
CA SER A 238 -3.54 -28.69 8.17
C SER A 238 -3.03 -27.26 8.29
N GLY A 239 -1.88 -26.94 7.69
CA GLY A 239 -1.15 -25.68 7.89
C GLY A 239 -0.40 -25.60 9.22
N ALA A 240 -0.18 -26.73 9.90
CA ALA A 240 0.55 -26.78 11.15
C ALA A 240 2.04 -26.45 10.95
N ARG A 241 2.69 -27.08 9.98
CA ARG A 241 4.11 -26.83 9.65
C ARG A 241 4.43 -27.26 8.22
N GLY A 242 5.38 -26.52 7.62
CA GLY A 242 5.84 -26.80 6.26
C GLY A 242 4.96 -26.20 5.18
N SER A 243 5.41 -26.33 3.94
CA SER A 243 4.67 -25.94 2.73
C SER A 243 4.94 -26.93 1.61
N TRP A 244 4.03 -27.01 0.64
CA TRP A 244 4.19 -27.84 -0.54
C TRP A 244 5.48 -27.54 -1.33
N ALA A 245 5.89 -26.24 -1.37
CA ALA A 245 7.15 -25.85 -1.99
C ALA A 245 8.38 -26.42 -1.28
N GLN A 246 8.38 -26.49 0.05
CA GLN A 246 9.45 -27.11 0.83
C GLN A 246 9.49 -28.61 0.62
N LEU A 247 8.32 -29.27 0.62
CA LEU A 247 8.22 -30.69 0.35
C LEU A 247 8.73 -31.04 -1.05
N THR A 248 8.41 -30.24 -2.06
CA THR A 248 8.93 -30.40 -3.43
C THR A 248 10.45 -30.34 -3.46
N GLN A 249 11.10 -29.49 -2.65
CA GLN A 249 12.56 -29.46 -2.56
C GLN A 249 13.15 -30.68 -1.83
N ILE A 250 12.39 -31.31 -0.94
CA ILE A 250 12.81 -32.51 -0.20
C ILE A 250 12.69 -33.76 -1.07
N LEU A 251 11.56 -33.92 -1.78
CA LEU A 251 11.22 -35.12 -2.53
C LEU A 251 11.52 -35.04 -4.03
N GLY A 252 11.28 -33.87 -4.62
CA GLY A 252 11.39 -33.64 -6.05
C GLY A 252 12.75 -33.10 -6.48
N MET A 253 12.82 -31.80 -6.67
CA MET A 253 14.04 -31.07 -7.03
C MET A 253 14.08 -29.69 -6.39
N LYS A 254 15.29 -29.17 -6.11
CA LYS A 254 15.42 -27.79 -5.64
C LYS A 254 15.14 -26.76 -6.75
N GLY A 255 15.56 -27.07 -7.98
CA GLY A 255 15.28 -26.26 -9.17
C GLY A 255 16.24 -25.11 -9.38
N LEU A 256 15.77 -24.04 -10.03
CA LEU A 256 16.58 -22.87 -10.35
C LEU A 256 16.90 -22.04 -9.10
N VAL A 257 18.11 -21.49 -9.05
CA VAL A 257 18.60 -20.63 -7.96
C VAL A 257 19.14 -19.34 -8.54
N THR A 258 19.11 -18.26 -7.73
CA THR A 258 19.65 -16.96 -8.09
C THR A 258 21.08 -16.78 -7.64
N SER A 259 21.91 -16.17 -8.48
CA SER A 259 23.27 -15.77 -8.12
C SER A 259 23.27 -14.60 -7.12
N PRO A 260 24.39 -14.27 -6.46
CA PRO A 260 24.49 -13.08 -5.63
C PRO A 260 24.16 -11.76 -6.34
N SER A 261 24.36 -11.68 -7.66
CA SER A 261 24.02 -10.54 -8.48
C SER A 261 22.51 -10.41 -8.78
N GLY A 262 21.68 -11.40 -8.41
CA GLY A 262 20.24 -11.43 -8.69
C GLY A 262 19.86 -12.16 -9.96
N LYS A 263 20.81 -12.52 -10.83
CA LYS A 263 20.55 -13.26 -12.07
C LYS A 263 20.27 -14.75 -11.78
N ILE A 264 19.30 -15.36 -12.46
CA ILE A 264 19.01 -16.78 -12.31
C ILE A 264 20.15 -17.57 -12.94
N ILE A 265 20.62 -18.60 -12.24
CA ILE A 265 21.65 -19.52 -12.74
C ILE A 265 20.97 -20.52 -13.64
N GLU A 266 21.41 -20.64 -14.90
CA GLU A 266 20.82 -21.52 -15.92
C GLU A 266 20.90 -23.00 -15.56
N LEU A 267 21.94 -23.38 -14.80
CA LEU A 267 22.12 -24.76 -14.35
C LEU A 267 21.21 -25.02 -13.15
N PRO A 268 20.15 -25.85 -13.29
CA PRO A 268 19.24 -26.16 -12.20
C PRO A 268 19.89 -27.15 -11.23
N ILE A 269 19.46 -27.08 -9.98
CA ILE A 269 19.77 -28.13 -9.00
C ILE A 269 18.75 -29.26 -9.18
N LYS A 270 19.15 -30.33 -9.83
CA LYS A 270 18.33 -31.51 -10.12
C LYS A 270 18.14 -32.41 -8.89
N GLY A 271 19.07 -32.35 -7.95
CA GLY A 271 19.03 -33.03 -6.68
C GLY A 271 17.95 -32.54 -5.74
N ASN A 272 17.66 -33.30 -4.72
CA ASN A 272 16.74 -32.97 -3.63
C ASN A 272 17.40 -33.18 -2.26
N PHE A 273 16.81 -32.65 -1.20
CA PHE A 273 17.40 -32.75 0.14
C PHE A 273 17.42 -34.17 0.71
N LYS A 274 16.50 -35.06 0.28
CA LYS A 274 16.49 -36.46 0.72
C LYS A 274 17.68 -37.25 0.16
N ARG A 275 18.02 -37.03 -1.11
CA ARG A 275 19.09 -37.79 -1.82
C ARG A 275 20.46 -37.09 -1.67
N GLY A 276 20.47 -35.82 -1.34
CA GLY A 276 21.64 -34.97 -1.38
C GLY A 276 21.85 -34.32 -2.75
N PHE A 277 22.86 -33.47 -2.82
CA PHE A 277 23.26 -32.74 -4.01
C PHE A 277 24.63 -33.20 -4.48
N ASP A 278 24.87 -33.14 -5.78
CA ASP A 278 26.21 -33.26 -6.33
C ASP A 278 27.10 -32.09 -5.89
N VAL A 279 28.41 -32.25 -5.97
CA VAL A 279 29.36 -31.24 -5.51
C VAL A 279 29.11 -29.89 -6.15
N LEU A 280 28.88 -29.85 -7.46
CA LEU A 280 28.61 -28.61 -8.20
C LEU A 280 27.25 -28.03 -7.83
N GLU A 281 26.21 -28.83 -7.70
CA GLU A 281 24.88 -28.41 -7.26
C GLU A 281 24.91 -27.84 -5.85
N TYR A 282 25.66 -28.44 -4.93
CA TYR A 282 25.83 -27.92 -3.58
C TYR A 282 26.51 -26.58 -3.59
N PHE A 283 27.59 -26.40 -4.37
CA PHE A 283 28.28 -25.13 -4.49
C PHE A 283 27.37 -24.00 -4.97
N ILE A 284 26.60 -24.28 -6.03
CA ILE A 284 25.59 -23.33 -6.57
C ILE A 284 24.51 -23.01 -5.52
N ALA A 285 24.05 -24.01 -4.78
CA ALA A 285 23.03 -23.83 -3.74
C ALA A 285 23.47 -22.88 -2.62
N THR A 286 24.76 -22.90 -2.26
CA THR A 286 25.30 -22.08 -1.14
C THR A 286 25.24 -20.58 -1.41
N HIS A 287 25.33 -20.15 -2.67
CA HIS A 287 25.26 -18.72 -3.03
C HIS A 287 23.96 -18.06 -2.56
N GLY A 288 22.83 -18.68 -2.87
CA GLY A 288 21.51 -18.17 -2.46
C GLY A 288 21.30 -18.20 -0.95
N VAL A 289 21.76 -19.25 -0.28
CA VAL A 289 21.64 -19.37 1.19
C VAL A 289 22.48 -18.30 1.90
N ARG A 290 23.75 -18.12 1.52
CA ARG A 290 24.64 -17.09 2.11
C ARG A 290 24.08 -15.68 1.89
N LYS A 291 23.62 -15.37 0.67
CA LYS A 291 22.96 -14.11 0.37
C LYS A 291 21.73 -13.91 1.23
N GLY A 292 20.86 -14.90 1.35
CA GLY A 292 19.64 -14.84 2.16
C GLY A 292 19.93 -14.55 3.64
N LEU A 293 20.92 -15.24 4.23
CA LEU A 293 21.30 -15.00 5.62
C LEU A 293 21.88 -13.58 5.84
N SER A 294 22.77 -13.14 4.95
CA SER A 294 23.36 -11.78 5.04
C SER A 294 22.29 -10.70 4.85
N ASP A 295 21.45 -10.84 3.84
CA ASP A 295 20.40 -9.86 3.54
C ASP A 295 19.37 -9.78 4.68
N THR A 296 19.01 -10.91 5.29
CA THR A 296 18.10 -10.92 6.44
C THR A 296 18.67 -10.11 7.59
N ALA A 297 19.94 -10.34 7.94
CA ALA A 297 20.60 -9.63 9.03
C ALA A 297 20.70 -8.11 8.78
N LEU A 298 21.07 -7.69 7.55
CA LEU A 298 21.22 -6.28 7.22
C LEU A 298 19.85 -5.57 7.07
N ARG A 299 18.86 -6.24 6.52
CA ARG A 299 17.53 -5.65 6.28
C ARG A 299 16.68 -5.50 7.53
N THR A 300 16.95 -6.29 8.56
CA THR A 300 16.30 -6.13 9.87
C THR A 300 16.55 -4.73 10.43
N ALA A 301 17.77 -4.22 10.32
CA ALA A 301 18.10 -2.86 10.73
C ALA A 301 17.33 -1.81 9.90
N ASN A 302 17.22 -2.00 8.59
CA ASN A 302 16.46 -1.09 7.71
C ASN A 302 14.97 -1.07 8.06
N ALA A 303 14.35 -2.22 8.36
CA ALA A 303 12.96 -2.30 8.80
C ALA A 303 12.75 -1.58 10.13
N GLY A 304 13.67 -1.73 11.09
CA GLY A 304 13.65 -1.01 12.36
C GLY A 304 13.78 0.50 12.18
N TYR A 305 14.67 0.94 11.29
CA TYR A 305 14.86 2.36 10.98
C TYR A 305 13.65 2.96 10.26
N LEU A 306 13.00 2.23 9.34
CA LEU A 306 11.75 2.66 8.71
C LEU A 306 10.65 2.84 9.76
N THR A 307 10.47 1.86 10.66
CA THR A 307 9.49 1.94 11.74
C THR A 307 9.71 3.15 12.64
N ARG A 308 10.97 3.42 13.03
CA ARG A 308 11.30 4.61 13.80
C ARG A 308 10.89 5.90 13.08
N ARG A 309 11.20 6.05 11.79
CA ARG A 309 10.83 7.24 11.01
C ARG A 309 9.32 7.40 10.91
N LEU A 310 8.57 6.31 10.73
CA LEU A 310 7.10 6.32 10.71
C LEU A 310 6.52 6.77 12.04
N VAL A 311 7.07 6.29 13.16
CA VAL A 311 6.65 6.72 14.51
C VAL A 311 6.92 8.22 14.70
N ASP A 312 8.11 8.69 14.33
CA ASP A 312 8.49 10.10 14.49
C ASP A 312 7.59 11.06 13.71
N VAL A 313 7.15 10.68 12.49
CA VAL A 313 6.26 11.54 11.69
C VAL A 313 4.80 11.51 12.14
N ALA A 314 4.36 10.38 12.73
CA ALA A 314 2.95 10.15 13.03
C ALA A 314 2.58 10.29 14.51
N GLN A 315 3.54 10.47 15.42
CA GLN A 315 3.30 10.50 16.88
C GLN A 315 2.22 11.51 17.32
N ASP A 316 2.09 12.61 16.59
CA ASP A 316 1.14 13.68 16.91
C ASP A 316 -0.32 13.37 16.54
N VAL A 317 -0.57 12.26 15.85
CA VAL A 317 -1.91 11.90 15.42
C VAL A 317 -2.62 11.13 16.53
N VAL A 318 -3.38 11.86 17.34
CA VAL A 318 -4.22 11.34 18.44
C VAL A 318 -5.68 11.64 18.10
N ILE A 319 -6.61 10.81 18.57
CA ILE A 319 -8.05 11.07 18.45
C ILE A 319 -8.46 12.14 19.46
N ALA A 320 -8.79 13.35 18.94
CA ALA A 320 -9.03 14.51 19.77
C ALA A 320 -10.52 14.83 19.99
N SER A 321 -11.41 14.49 19.05
CA SER A 321 -12.84 14.80 19.14
C SER A 321 -13.71 13.69 18.58
N GLU A 322 -15.03 13.80 18.78
CA GLU A 322 -16.01 12.83 18.27
C GLU A 322 -16.24 13.00 16.75
N ASP A 323 -16.56 14.21 16.30
CA ASP A 323 -16.75 14.53 14.89
C ASP A 323 -16.20 15.93 14.55
N CYS A 324 -15.59 16.05 13.40
CA CYS A 324 -15.09 17.33 12.85
C CYS A 324 -16.11 18.03 11.92
N GLY A 325 -17.27 17.43 11.68
CA GLY A 325 -18.33 17.99 10.83
C GLY A 325 -18.03 18.04 9.33
N THR A 326 -16.90 17.51 8.86
CA THR A 326 -16.55 17.56 7.42
C THR A 326 -17.54 16.78 6.57
N LYS A 327 -17.89 17.36 5.41
CA LYS A 327 -18.71 16.71 4.37
C LYS A 327 -17.87 16.07 3.26
N GLU A 328 -16.55 16.22 3.34
CA GLU A 328 -15.63 15.64 2.38
C GLU A 328 -15.34 14.19 2.72
N GLY A 329 -15.20 13.36 1.68
CA GLY A 329 -14.86 11.96 1.80
C GLY A 329 -13.86 11.51 0.74
N ILE A 330 -13.57 10.21 0.74
CA ILE A 330 -12.77 9.56 -0.29
C ILE A 330 -13.67 8.55 -0.98
N THR A 331 -13.74 8.64 -2.31
CA THR A 331 -14.46 7.68 -3.12
C THR A 331 -13.53 6.53 -3.51
N MET A 332 -13.93 5.31 -3.19
CA MET A 332 -13.28 4.07 -3.56
C MET A 332 -14.14 3.35 -4.59
N THR A 333 -13.52 2.86 -5.67
CA THR A 333 -14.22 2.13 -6.74
C THR A 333 -13.92 0.62 -6.69
N LYS A 334 -14.84 -0.19 -7.27
CA LYS A 334 -14.67 -1.63 -7.39
C LYS A 334 -13.41 -1.98 -8.18
N ASN A 335 -13.19 -1.34 -9.33
CA ASN A 335 -12.03 -1.61 -10.18
C ASN A 335 -10.70 -1.43 -9.46
N GLU A 336 -10.55 -0.33 -8.71
CA GLU A 336 -9.33 -0.10 -7.90
C GLU A 336 -9.15 -1.13 -6.78
N SER A 337 -10.25 -1.61 -6.21
CA SER A 337 -10.23 -2.62 -5.15
C SER A 337 -9.85 -3.98 -5.71
N ASP A 338 -10.33 -4.33 -6.88
CA ASP A 338 -9.99 -5.57 -7.59
C ASP A 338 -8.51 -5.58 -8.03
N GLU A 339 -7.98 -4.44 -8.51
CA GLU A 339 -6.54 -4.28 -8.80
C GLU A 339 -5.65 -4.49 -7.56
N MET A 340 -6.14 -4.13 -6.38
CA MET A 340 -5.43 -4.37 -5.11
C MET A 340 -5.65 -5.79 -4.55
N GLY A 341 -6.47 -6.62 -5.20
CA GLY A 341 -6.81 -7.97 -4.76
C GLY A 341 -7.67 -8.03 -3.49
N ARG A 342 -8.42 -6.95 -3.16
CA ARG A 342 -9.25 -6.86 -1.96
C ARG A 342 -10.67 -6.38 -2.31
N PRO A 343 -11.73 -7.12 -1.93
CA PRO A 343 -13.10 -6.69 -2.18
C PRO A 343 -13.40 -5.32 -1.56
N LEU A 344 -14.10 -4.45 -2.30
CA LEU A 344 -14.43 -3.09 -1.86
C LEU A 344 -15.12 -3.08 -0.49
N ILE A 345 -16.07 -3.98 -0.26
CA ILE A 345 -16.82 -4.06 0.99
C ILE A 345 -15.90 -4.28 2.22
N ARG A 346 -14.83 -5.07 2.07
CA ARG A 346 -13.85 -5.32 3.13
C ARG A 346 -12.96 -4.11 3.39
N ARG A 347 -12.73 -3.27 2.40
CA ARG A 347 -11.94 -2.03 2.55
C ARG A 347 -12.71 -0.94 3.29
N ILE A 348 -14.03 -0.86 3.08
CA ILE A 348 -14.89 0.14 3.74
C ILE A 348 -15.40 -0.31 5.11
N THR A 349 -15.19 -1.57 5.51
CA THR A 349 -15.60 -2.07 6.83
C THR A 349 -14.94 -1.25 7.96
N GLY A 350 -15.74 -0.87 8.97
CA GLY A 350 -15.31 -0.03 10.08
C GLY A 350 -15.18 1.45 9.76
N ARG A 351 -15.79 1.93 8.65
CA ARG A 351 -15.79 3.33 8.22
C ARG A 351 -17.21 3.90 8.16
N PHE A 352 -17.33 5.20 8.36
CA PHE A 352 -18.58 5.96 8.19
C PHE A 352 -18.75 6.37 6.73
N LEU A 353 -19.98 6.30 6.23
CA LEU A 353 -20.36 6.70 4.88
C LEU A 353 -20.58 8.23 4.79
N VAL A 354 -20.10 8.84 3.72
CA VAL A 354 -20.37 10.26 3.37
C VAL A 354 -21.56 10.39 2.43
N ALA A 355 -21.79 9.37 1.61
CA ALA A 355 -22.93 9.26 0.68
C ALA A 355 -23.62 7.90 0.86
N ASP A 356 -24.84 7.79 0.36
CA ASP A 356 -25.59 6.52 0.38
C ASP A 356 -24.85 5.43 -0.40
N LEU A 357 -24.71 4.25 0.19
CA LEU A 357 -24.14 3.08 -0.46
C LEU A 357 -25.19 2.39 -1.31
N LYS A 358 -24.91 2.26 -2.60
CA LYS A 358 -25.84 1.68 -3.59
C LYS A 358 -25.19 0.49 -4.28
N ASN A 359 -26.01 -0.52 -4.64
CA ASN A 359 -25.58 -1.57 -5.54
C ASN A 359 -25.69 -1.14 -7.01
N GLU A 360 -25.23 -1.96 -7.95
CA GLU A 360 -25.33 -1.69 -9.40
C GLU A 360 -26.78 -1.49 -9.88
N ALA A 361 -27.76 -2.10 -9.21
CA ALA A 361 -29.19 -1.91 -9.49
C ALA A 361 -29.77 -0.58 -8.94
N GLY A 362 -28.96 0.26 -8.29
CA GLY A 362 -29.37 1.54 -7.71
C GLY A 362 -30.10 1.43 -6.35
N LYS A 363 -30.24 0.23 -5.77
CA LYS A 363 -30.84 0.01 -4.46
C LYS A 363 -29.89 0.53 -3.37
N VAL A 364 -30.42 1.36 -2.47
CA VAL A 364 -29.67 1.85 -1.29
C VAL A 364 -29.55 0.70 -0.30
N LEU A 365 -28.31 0.31 0.00
CA LEU A 365 -27.94 -0.71 0.99
C LEU A 365 -27.77 -0.09 2.37
N LEU A 366 -27.09 1.05 2.46
CA LEU A 366 -26.85 1.82 3.68
C LEU A 366 -26.98 3.32 3.40
N LYS A 367 -27.45 4.07 4.38
CA LYS A 367 -27.61 5.52 4.28
C LYS A 367 -26.33 6.26 4.66
N LYS A 368 -26.27 7.50 4.20
CA LYS A 368 -25.25 8.47 4.60
C LYS A 368 -25.18 8.58 6.14
N GLY A 369 -23.92 8.62 6.66
CA GLY A 369 -23.65 8.75 8.10
C GLY A 369 -23.69 7.43 8.86
N GLU A 370 -24.08 6.33 8.23
CA GLU A 370 -24.06 5.01 8.88
C GLU A 370 -22.66 4.40 8.85
N LEU A 371 -22.39 3.59 9.85
CA LEU A 371 -21.15 2.88 10.02
C LEU A 371 -21.24 1.49 9.36
N VAL A 372 -20.30 1.14 8.51
CA VAL A 372 -20.23 -0.18 7.90
C VAL A 372 -19.65 -1.16 8.91
N THR A 373 -20.49 -1.92 9.61
CA THR A 373 -20.06 -2.96 10.53
C THR A 373 -19.63 -4.23 9.78
N GLU A 374 -18.94 -5.14 10.46
CA GLU A 374 -18.50 -6.40 9.88
C GLU A 374 -19.70 -7.30 9.50
N GLU A 375 -20.77 -7.27 10.29
CA GLU A 375 -22.02 -8.00 10.02
C GLU A 375 -22.72 -7.52 8.73
N LEU A 376 -22.79 -6.19 8.56
CA LEU A 376 -23.34 -5.59 7.34
C LEU A 376 -22.45 -5.91 6.14
N ALA A 377 -21.12 -5.87 6.32
CA ALA A 377 -20.19 -6.24 5.26
C ALA A 377 -20.34 -7.70 4.82
N ASP A 378 -20.58 -8.62 5.75
CA ASP A 378 -20.83 -10.03 5.43
C ASP A 378 -22.20 -10.22 4.71
N SER A 379 -23.23 -9.49 5.13
CA SER A 379 -24.55 -9.54 4.47
C SER A 379 -24.49 -9.02 3.02
N PHE A 380 -23.64 -8.05 2.75
CA PHE A 380 -23.45 -7.45 1.42
C PHE A 380 -22.31 -8.10 0.61
N ALA A 381 -21.69 -9.17 1.10
CA ALA A 381 -20.56 -9.82 0.42
C ALA A 381 -20.90 -10.35 -0.98
N LYS A 382 -22.18 -10.61 -1.27
CA LYS A 382 -22.70 -11.06 -2.58
C LYS A 382 -23.23 -9.92 -3.44
N GLU A 383 -23.37 -8.71 -2.90
CA GLU A 383 -23.87 -7.55 -3.63
C GLU A 383 -22.73 -6.89 -4.41
N GLU A 384 -22.99 -6.53 -5.65
CA GLU A 384 -22.05 -5.78 -6.48
C GLU A 384 -22.17 -4.28 -6.20
N ILE A 385 -21.15 -3.72 -5.58
CA ILE A 385 -21.08 -2.31 -5.20
C ILE A 385 -20.08 -1.62 -6.12
N PRO A 386 -20.49 -0.69 -6.99
CA PRO A 386 -19.62 -0.04 -7.95
C PRO A 386 -18.65 0.93 -7.29
N GLU A 387 -19.12 1.72 -6.33
CA GLU A 387 -18.34 2.72 -5.61
C GLU A 387 -18.88 2.99 -4.20
N ALA A 388 -18.02 3.49 -3.33
CA ALA A 388 -18.39 3.91 -1.99
C ALA A 388 -17.60 5.16 -1.58
N THR A 389 -18.29 6.19 -1.05
CA THR A 389 -17.67 7.39 -0.51
C THR A 389 -17.69 7.33 1.01
N ILE A 390 -16.51 7.30 1.61
CA ILE A 390 -16.32 7.11 3.05
C ILE A 390 -15.60 8.29 3.71
N ARG A 391 -15.78 8.42 5.03
CA ARG A 391 -14.96 9.31 5.85
C ARG A 391 -13.54 8.76 5.96
N SER A 392 -12.55 9.65 5.92
CA SER A 392 -11.14 9.27 6.04
C SER A 392 -10.36 10.28 6.87
N VAL A 393 -9.30 9.79 7.52
CA VAL A 393 -8.34 10.63 8.26
C VAL A 393 -7.69 11.66 7.34
N MET A 394 -7.48 11.33 6.05
CA MET A 394 -6.89 12.26 5.06
C MET A 394 -7.73 13.51 4.79
N ARG A 395 -9.06 13.44 5.04
CA ARG A 395 -10.02 14.55 4.85
C ARG A 395 -10.60 15.05 6.17
N CYS A 396 -10.01 14.67 7.30
CA CYS A 396 -10.45 15.15 8.59
C CYS A 396 -10.22 16.67 8.74
N GLY A 397 -11.27 17.40 9.13
CA GLY A 397 -11.23 18.86 9.28
C GLY A 397 -10.56 19.36 10.55
N LEU A 398 -10.12 18.48 11.45
CA LEU A 398 -9.39 18.90 12.64
C LEU A 398 -7.99 19.41 12.27
N HIS A 399 -7.61 20.52 12.91
CA HIS A 399 -6.27 21.09 12.72
C HIS A 399 -5.20 20.11 13.20
N ARG A 400 -5.38 19.47 14.36
CA ARG A 400 -4.44 18.50 14.92
C ARG A 400 -5.16 17.19 15.28
N GLY A 401 -4.46 16.07 15.12
CA GLY A 401 -5.03 14.76 15.38
C GLY A 401 -6.12 14.35 14.38
N ALA A 402 -7.03 13.49 14.78
CA ALA A 402 -8.17 13.04 13.98
C ALA A 402 -9.42 12.92 14.85
N CYS A 403 -10.62 12.88 14.23
CA CYS A 403 -11.85 12.60 14.96
C CYS A 403 -12.25 11.12 14.86
N GLN A 404 -13.08 10.66 15.81
CA GLN A 404 -13.58 9.28 15.84
C GLN A 404 -14.31 8.90 14.55
N THR A 405 -15.17 9.80 14.04
CA THR A 405 -15.95 9.53 12.83
C THR A 405 -15.07 9.36 11.59
N CYS A 406 -14.00 10.16 11.42
CA CYS A 406 -13.08 10.01 10.29
C CYS A 406 -12.19 8.78 10.39
N TYR A 407 -11.82 8.36 11.59
CA TYR A 407 -11.02 7.16 11.81
C TYR A 407 -11.87 5.88 11.78
N GLY A 408 -13.06 5.91 12.41
CA GLY A 408 -13.96 4.77 12.51
C GLY A 408 -13.58 3.76 13.60
N PHE A 409 -13.67 2.47 13.29
CA PHE A 409 -13.38 1.40 14.25
C PHE A 409 -11.90 1.32 14.63
N ASP A 410 -11.66 1.05 15.90
CA ASP A 410 -10.41 0.49 16.39
C ASP A 410 -10.41 -1.02 16.10
N LEU A 411 -9.48 -1.45 15.26
CA LEU A 411 -9.39 -2.84 14.82
C LEU A 411 -8.98 -3.80 15.95
N ALA A 412 -8.27 -3.28 16.97
CA ALA A 412 -7.85 -4.08 18.11
C ALA A 412 -9.02 -4.54 19.01
N TYR A 413 -10.10 -3.75 19.06
CA TYR A 413 -11.26 -4.02 19.91
C TYR A 413 -12.57 -4.22 19.14
N ASN A 414 -12.52 -4.04 17.80
CA ASN A 414 -13.70 -4.06 16.93
C ASN A 414 -14.85 -3.14 17.42
N LYS A 415 -14.48 -1.98 17.95
CA LYS A 415 -15.38 -0.94 18.49
C LYS A 415 -14.97 0.41 17.93
N LEU A 416 -15.84 1.41 18.07
CA LEU A 416 -15.48 2.80 17.74
C LEU A 416 -14.26 3.22 18.56
N VAL A 417 -13.27 3.85 17.87
CA VAL A 417 -12.03 4.28 18.52
C VAL A 417 -12.30 5.23 19.67
N LYS A 418 -11.60 5.08 20.79
CA LYS A 418 -11.75 5.94 21.96
C LYS A 418 -11.03 7.28 21.75
N ILE A 419 -11.55 8.36 22.34
CA ILE A 419 -10.85 9.64 22.40
C ILE A 419 -9.56 9.47 23.21
N GLY A 420 -8.48 10.12 22.75
CA GLY A 420 -7.14 9.96 23.35
C GLY A 420 -6.31 8.83 22.76
N THR A 421 -6.84 7.98 21.88
CA THR A 421 -6.06 6.90 21.27
C THR A 421 -5.01 7.45 20.33
N ALA A 422 -3.74 7.05 20.50
CA ALA A 422 -2.60 7.46 19.66
C ALA A 422 -2.54 6.65 18.36
N VAL A 423 -3.47 6.93 17.44
CA VAL A 423 -3.63 6.18 16.19
C VAL A 423 -2.46 6.30 15.24
N GLY A 424 -1.67 7.37 15.36
CA GLY A 424 -0.45 7.54 14.55
C GLY A 424 0.64 6.53 14.91
N ILE A 425 0.85 6.26 16.20
CA ILE A 425 1.79 5.23 16.66
C ILE A 425 1.31 3.85 16.24
N ILE A 426 0.00 3.57 16.41
CA ILE A 426 -0.61 2.31 15.97
C ILE A 426 -0.40 2.11 14.47
N ALA A 427 -0.60 3.15 13.66
CA ALA A 427 -0.37 3.09 12.21
C ALA A 427 1.09 2.81 11.87
N ALA A 428 2.03 3.52 12.49
CA ALA A 428 3.46 3.34 12.25
C ALA A 428 3.93 1.92 12.63
N GLN A 429 3.52 1.41 13.77
CA GLN A 429 3.84 0.06 14.22
C GLN A 429 3.19 -1.02 13.36
N SER A 430 1.94 -0.81 12.91
CA SER A 430 1.22 -1.76 12.03
C SER A 430 1.85 -1.86 10.64
N ILE A 431 2.43 -0.77 10.13
CA ILE A 431 3.19 -0.76 8.88
C ILE A 431 4.58 -1.38 9.08
N GLY A 432 5.22 -1.11 10.21
CA GLY A 432 6.59 -1.55 10.49
C GLY A 432 6.72 -3.02 10.90
N GLU A 433 5.75 -3.57 11.64
CA GLU A 433 5.79 -4.95 12.13
C GLU A 433 6.03 -5.98 11.02
N PRO A 434 5.29 -5.98 9.90
CA PRO A 434 5.54 -6.93 8.83
C PRO A 434 6.80 -6.59 7.97
N GLY A 435 7.46 -5.46 8.22
CA GLY A 435 8.65 -5.02 7.49
C GLY A 435 9.78 -6.05 7.48
N THR A 436 10.04 -6.68 8.62
CA THR A 436 11.05 -7.75 8.74
C THR A 436 10.68 -8.98 7.89
N GLN A 437 9.39 -9.33 7.83
CA GLN A 437 8.90 -10.46 7.02
C GLN A 437 8.93 -10.15 5.53
N LEU A 438 8.67 -8.90 5.12
CA LEU A 438 8.80 -8.43 3.74
C LEU A 438 10.25 -8.58 3.24
N THR A 439 11.23 -8.44 4.10
CA THR A 439 12.64 -8.62 3.75
C THR A 439 13.03 -10.07 3.52
N MET A 440 12.40 -11.03 4.21
CA MET A 440 12.69 -12.46 4.09
C MET A 440 12.07 -13.10 2.83
N ARG A 441 10.91 -12.63 2.37
CA ARG A 441 10.14 -13.27 1.28
C ARG A 441 10.54 -12.87 -0.14
N THR A 442 11.25 -11.76 -0.34
CA THR A 442 11.69 -11.30 -1.67
C THR A 442 12.64 -12.27 -2.39
N PHE A 443 13.18 -13.28 -1.69
CA PHE A 443 14.08 -14.29 -2.28
C PHE A 443 13.40 -15.51 -2.85
N HIS A 444 12.12 -15.75 -2.58
CA HIS A 444 11.46 -17.00 -2.92
C HIS A 444 10.56 -16.95 -4.16
N THR A 445 10.29 -15.78 -4.69
CA THR A 445 9.61 -15.62 -5.96
C THR A 445 10.59 -15.73 -7.12
N GLY A 446 11.04 -16.98 -7.38
CA GLY A 446 11.78 -17.33 -8.58
C GLY A 446 10.84 -17.44 -9.78
N GLY A 447 10.16 -16.36 -10.11
CA GLY A 447 9.53 -16.19 -11.41
C GLY A 447 10.47 -15.40 -12.31
N VAL A 448 10.33 -15.55 -13.61
CA VAL A 448 10.93 -14.66 -14.61
C VAL A 448 10.40 -13.25 -14.36
N ALA A 449 10.97 -12.58 -13.36
CA ALA A 449 10.79 -11.15 -13.21
C ALA A 449 11.60 -10.53 -14.34
N ASP A 450 10.93 -9.74 -15.17
CA ASP A 450 11.57 -8.90 -16.17
C ASP A 450 12.86 -8.31 -15.61
N GLN A 451 13.94 -8.39 -16.38
CA GLN A 451 15.31 -8.00 -16.02
C GLN A 451 15.47 -6.53 -15.65
N ASP A 452 14.40 -5.76 -15.63
CA ASP A 452 14.37 -4.33 -15.37
C ASP A 452 14.02 -4.06 -13.90
N ASP A 453 15.06 -3.75 -13.16
CA ASP A 453 15.23 -3.10 -11.84
C ASP A 453 13.97 -2.42 -11.23
N ILE A 454 12.91 -3.20 -11.01
CA ILE A 454 11.76 -2.74 -10.23
C ILE A 454 12.13 -2.93 -8.77
N THR A 455 12.36 -1.83 -8.07
CA THR A 455 12.52 -1.84 -6.61
C THR A 455 11.27 -2.44 -5.98
N GLN A 456 11.40 -3.65 -5.44
CA GLN A 456 10.29 -4.40 -4.83
C GLN A 456 10.48 -4.52 -3.32
N GLY A 457 9.37 -4.72 -2.60
CA GLY A 457 9.39 -4.92 -1.16
C GLY A 457 9.67 -3.66 -0.36
N LEU A 458 10.41 -3.80 0.75
CA LEU A 458 10.69 -2.71 1.70
C LEU A 458 11.37 -1.48 1.09
N PRO A 459 12.35 -1.60 0.17
CA PRO A 459 12.95 -0.44 -0.49
C PRO A 459 11.93 0.41 -1.26
N ARG A 460 10.90 -0.21 -1.86
CA ARG A 460 9.83 0.53 -2.54
C ARG A 460 8.93 1.27 -1.56
N VAL A 461 8.59 0.66 -0.44
CA VAL A 461 7.84 1.33 0.64
C VAL A 461 8.60 2.55 1.16
N GLU A 462 9.91 2.41 1.38
CA GLU A 462 10.79 3.51 1.79
C GLU A 462 10.84 4.62 0.75
N GLU A 463 10.98 4.30 -0.53
CA GLU A 463 11.00 5.25 -1.64
C GLU A 463 9.71 6.09 -1.69
N ILE A 464 8.54 5.45 -1.52
CA ILE A 464 7.24 6.12 -1.53
C ILE A 464 7.09 7.05 -0.31
N PHE A 465 7.37 6.57 0.91
CA PHE A 465 7.23 7.38 2.11
C PHE A 465 8.26 8.52 2.22
N GLU A 466 9.44 8.37 1.62
CA GLU A 466 10.41 9.46 1.52
C GLU A 466 10.16 10.38 0.32
N ALA A 467 9.12 10.11 -0.47
CA ALA A 467 8.81 10.85 -1.71
C ALA A 467 10.03 11.02 -2.61
N ARG A 468 10.87 9.96 -2.71
CA ARG A 468 12.04 9.93 -3.58
C ARG A 468 11.62 9.71 -5.03
N GLN A 469 12.42 10.23 -5.95
CA GLN A 469 12.22 9.96 -7.36
C GLN A 469 12.51 8.48 -7.64
N PRO A 470 11.57 7.75 -8.31
CA PRO A 470 11.77 6.34 -8.61
C PRO A 470 12.90 6.15 -9.63
N LYS A 471 13.65 5.06 -9.47
CA LYS A 471 14.75 4.71 -10.39
C LYS A 471 14.24 4.51 -11.82
N ARG A 472 13.14 3.78 -11.99
CA ARG A 472 12.43 3.61 -13.25
C ARG A 472 11.17 4.46 -13.25
N LYS A 473 11.35 5.75 -13.60
CA LYS A 473 10.28 6.74 -13.63
C LYS A 473 9.40 6.54 -14.85
N ALA A 474 8.08 6.37 -14.67
CA ALA A 474 7.12 6.39 -15.75
C ALA A 474 6.98 7.78 -16.37
N TYR A 475 6.73 7.82 -17.68
CA TYR A 475 6.39 9.05 -18.36
C TYR A 475 4.90 9.35 -18.15
N ILE A 476 4.61 10.60 -17.79
CA ILE A 476 3.26 11.10 -17.48
C ILE A 476 2.93 12.22 -18.45
N ALA A 477 1.70 12.28 -18.93
CA ALA A 477 1.23 13.35 -19.80
C ALA A 477 1.12 14.67 -19.03
N ASP A 478 1.90 15.68 -19.41
CA ASP A 478 1.84 17.04 -18.83
C ASP A 478 0.65 17.83 -19.38
N VAL A 479 0.13 17.41 -20.53
CA VAL A 479 -0.96 18.08 -21.27
C VAL A 479 -2.01 17.06 -21.69
N ALA A 480 -3.27 17.53 -21.80
CA ALA A 480 -4.35 16.71 -22.35
C ALA A 480 -4.41 16.86 -23.86
N GLY A 481 -4.50 15.76 -24.60
CA GLY A 481 -4.53 15.79 -26.06
C GLY A 481 -4.56 14.41 -26.69
N THR A 482 -4.30 14.37 -28.00
CA THR A 482 -4.28 13.14 -28.80
C THR A 482 -2.85 12.63 -28.96
N VAL A 483 -2.65 11.34 -28.69
CA VAL A 483 -1.32 10.70 -28.74
C VAL A 483 -0.99 10.23 -30.16
N SER A 484 0.23 10.52 -30.62
CA SER A 484 0.86 9.95 -31.81
C SER A 484 2.17 9.28 -31.42
N ILE A 485 2.42 8.07 -31.92
CA ILE A 485 3.62 7.28 -31.61
C ILE A 485 4.41 7.04 -32.89
N ALA A 486 5.68 7.39 -32.87
CA ALA A 486 6.62 7.19 -33.99
C ALA A 486 7.91 6.53 -33.48
N ASP A 487 8.51 5.66 -34.30
CA ASP A 487 9.82 5.07 -34.01
C ASP A 487 10.95 6.02 -34.40
N ILE A 488 11.90 6.25 -33.51
CA ILE A 488 13.09 7.04 -33.74
C ILE A 488 14.14 6.13 -34.38
N LYS A 489 14.47 6.38 -35.66
CA LYS A 489 15.53 5.67 -36.41
C LYS A 489 16.82 6.50 -36.36
N SER A 490 17.95 5.85 -36.00
CA SER A 490 19.26 6.45 -36.15
C SER A 490 19.74 6.32 -37.60
N GLU A 491 20.74 7.10 -38.00
CA GLU A 491 21.37 7.06 -39.33
C GLU A 491 21.95 5.69 -39.70
N GLY A 492 22.08 4.75 -38.74
CA GLY A 492 22.51 3.37 -38.94
C GLY A 492 21.39 2.33 -39.00
N GLY A 493 20.10 2.72 -39.05
CA GLY A 493 18.96 1.84 -39.24
C GLY A 493 18.47 1.12 -37.97
N THR A 494 19.18 1.20 -36.84
CA THR A 494 18.75 0.64 -35.54
C THR A 494 17.87 1.66 -34.81
N SER A 495 16.66 1.26 -34.43
CA SER A 495 15.75 2.13 -33.66
C SER A 495 16.30 2.31 -32.22
N GLN A 496 16.55 3.54 -31.80
CA GLN A 496 17.07 3.88 -30.48
C GLN A 496 15.96 4.10 -29.44
N GLY A 497 14.69 4.27 -29.84
CA GLY A 497 13.57 4.53 -28.96
C GLY A 497 12.28 4.81 -29.72
N ARG A 498 11.25 5.21 -28.99
CA ARG A 498 9.96 5.64 -29.53
C ARG A 498 9.68 7.07 -29.09
N MET A 499 9.17 7.89 -30.02
CA MET A 499 8.70 9.24 -29.73
C MET A 499 7.18 9.18 -29.51
N VAL A 500 6.75 9.59 -28.34
CA VAL A 500 5.34 9.79 -28.03
C VAL A 500 5.07 11.28 -28.11
N THR A 501 4.25 11.71 -29.05
CA THR A 501 3.89 13.11 -29.28
C THR A 501 2.43 13.30 -28.90
N ILE A 502 2.14 14.29 -28.05
CA ILE A 502 0.78 14.69 -27.70
C ILE A 502 0.46 15.99 -28.41
N SER A 503 -0.55 15.99 -29.28
CA SER A 503 -1.10 17.19 -29.89
C SER A 503 -2.22 17.74 -29.02
N TYR A 504 -2.17 19.02 -28.71
CA TYR A 504 -3.16 19.68 -27.86
C TYR A 504 -3.43 21.11 -28.32
N ASP A 505 -4.66 21.58 -28.08
CA ASP A 505 -5.04 22.96 -28.34
C ASP A 505 -4.40 23.86 -27.28
N GLY A 506 -3.44 24.64 -27.71
CA GLY A 506 -2.75 25.61 -26.88
C GLY A 506 -3.07 27.05 -27.29
N GLU A 507 -2.79 27.99 -26.42
CA GLU A 507 -2.85 29.38 -26.72
C GLU A 507 -1.44 29.93 -26.91
N GLU A 508 -1.20 30.63 -28.00
CA GLU A 508 0.02 31.39 -28.20
C GLU A 508 -0.28 32.89 -28.08
N THR A 509 0.53 33.57 -27.33
CA THR A 509 0.29 34.95 -26.97
C THR A 509 1.32 35.85 -27.61
N ASP A 510 0.89 36.67 -28.56
CA ASP A 510 1.72 37.72 -29.14
C ASP A 510 1.48 39.03 -28.40
N LYS A 511 2.55 39.64 -27.87
CA LYS A 511 2.49 40.93 -27.15
C LYS A 511 3.05 42.03 -28.05
N TYR A 512 2.23 43.04 -28.34
CA TYR A 512 2.57 44.21 -29.15
C TYR A 512 2.70 45.43 -28.24
N TYR A 513 3.92 45.82 -27.90
CA TYR A 513 4.20 46.87 -26.97
C TYR A 513 4.03 48.27 -27.63
N PHE A 514 3.34 49.19 -26.99
CA PHE A 514 3.15 50.55 -27.44
C PHE A 514 4.49 51.32 -27.57
N THR A 515 5.47 50.99 -26.73
CA THR A 515 6.81 51.57 -26.73
C THR A 515 7.65 51.24 -27.99
N GLU A 516 7.55 50.01 -28.48
CA GLU A 516 8.26 49.57 -29.68
C GLU A 516 7.74 50.27 -30.96
N ALA A 517 6.43 50.44 -31.06
CA ALA A 517 5.81 51.17 -32.17
C ALA A 517 6.16 52.66 -32.16
N THR A 518 6.25 53.29 -30.99
CA THR A 518 6.73 54.66 -30.89
C THR A 518 8.20 54.84 -31.18
N MET A 519 9.04 53.79 -30.98
CA MET A 519 10.43 53.78 -31.37
C MET A 519 10.59 53.57 -32.88
N SER A 520 9.82 52.69 -33.53
CA SER A 520 9.84 52.50 -34.98
C SER A 520 9.29 53.71 -35.74
N ALA A 521 8.25 54.38 -35.25
CA ALA A 521 7.74 55.64 -35.78
C ALA A 521 8.80 56.76 -35.72
N ARG A 522 9.53 56.87 -34.58
CA ARG A 522 10.63 57.81 -34.40
C ARG A 522 11.82 57.51 -35.32
N ALA A 523 12.08 56.22 -35.65
CA ALA A 523 13.14 55.82 -36.59
C ALA A 523 12.75 56.12 -38.05
N ALA A 524 11.44 55.98 -38.39
CA ALA A 524 10.90 56.38 -39.70
C ALA A 524 10.93 57.89 -39.90
N ASP A 525 10.49 58.66 -38.88
CA ASP A 525 10.59 60.13 -38.90
C ASP A 525 12.03 60.65 -38.98
N LYS A 526 13.00 59.91 -38.39
CA LYS A 526 14.41 60.27 -38.47
C LYS A 526 14.99 60.01 -39.87
N LYS A 527 14.57 58.89 -40.52
CA LYS A 527 14.92 58.61 -41.93
C LYS A 527 14.28 59.60 -42.89
N ALA A 528 13.04 60.05 -42.68
CA ALA A 528 12.38 61.06 -43.46
C ALA A 528 13.01 62.45 -43.27
N ALA A 529 13.44 62.80 -42.05
CA ALA A 529 14.11 64.08 -41.73
C ALA A 529 15.58 64.14 -42.25
N GLU A 530 16.22 62.99 -42.47
CA GLU A 530 17.56 62.91 -43.10
C GLU A 530 17.49 63.07 -44.61
N SER A 531 16.31 62.89 -45.24
CA SER A 531 16.09 63.13 -46.66
C SER A 531 15.71 64.58 -47.00
N GLU A 532 15.30 65.43 -46.02
CA GLU A 532 15.01 66.87 -46.20
C GLU A 532 15.96 67.70 -45.31
N LYS A 533 17.01 68.20 -45.89
CA LYS A 533 17.90 69.20 -45.26
C LYS A 533 17.13 70.51 -45.00
N GLY A 534 16.83 70.80 -43.74
CA GLY A 534 16.62 72.17 -43.30
C GLY A 534 15.24 72.55 -42.78
N LYS A 535 14.65 71.85 -41.78
CA LYS A 535 13.62 72.43 -40.90
C LYS A 535 13.63 71.76 -39.52
N THR A 536 13.78 72.53 -38.45
CA THR A 536 13.66 72.15 -37.07
C THR A 536 12.24 71.66 -36.79
N VAL A 537 12.03 70.37 -36.69
CA VAL A 537 10.73 69.76 -36.34
C VAL A 537 10.60 69.69 -34.83
N LYS A 538 9.59 70.39 -34.27
CA LYS A 538 9.17 70.29 -32.87
C LYS A 538 8.80 68.84 -32.59
N LYS A 539 9.41 68.22 -31.57
CA LYS A 539 9.12 66.86 -31.06
C LYS A 539 7.64 66.74 -30.61
N LYS A 540 6.77 66.30 -31.53
CA LYS A 540 5.42 65.86 -31.16
C LYS A 540 5.52 64.46 -30.53
N LYS A 541 4.98 64.24 -29.32
CA LYS A 541 4.76 62.90 -28.76
C LYS A 541 3.79 62.17 -29.69
N ALA A 542 4.20 61.08 -30.31
CA ALA A 542 3.30 60.25 -31.11
C ALA A 542 2.17 59.72 -30.18
N LYS A 543 0.94 60.11 -30.50
CA LYS A 543 -0.25 59.65 -29.75
C LYS A 543 -0.56 58.25 -30.30
N VAL A 544 -0.64 57.25 -29.42
CA VAL A 544 -1.04 55.89 -29.78
C VAL A 544 -2.56 55.82 -29.81
N GLU A 545 -3.11 55.47 -30.94
CA GLU A 545 -4.56 55.29 -31.11
C GLU A 545 -4.81 53.80 -31.29
N VAL A 546 -5.52 53.17 -30.32
CA VAL A 546 -5.87 51.75 -30.34
C VAL A 546 -7.11 51.56 -31.21
N LEU A 547 -7.03 50.67 -32.20
CA LEU A 547 -8.06 50.43 -33.20
C LEU A 547 -8.96 49.21 -32.89
N VAL A 548 -8.65 48.47 -31.84
CA VAL A 548 -9.35 47.25 -31.46
C VAL A 548 -9.85 47.36 -30.00
N ALA A 549 -11.01 46.79 -29.72
CA ALA A 549 -11.55 46.72 -28.38
C ALA A 549 -11.11 45.45 -27.63
N ASP A 550 -11.21 45.49 -26.30
CA ASP A 550 -10.92 44.27 -25.49
C ASP A 550 -11.95 43.18 -25.79
N GLY A 551 -11.46 41.99 -26.15
CA GLY A 551 -12.29 40.85 -26.50
C GLY A 551 -12.55 40.67 -28.01
N ASP A 552 -12.12 41.61 -28.87
CA ASP A 552 -12.31 41.49 -30.32
C ASP A 552 -11.59 40.28 -30.93
N LYS A 553 -12.20 39.66 -31.93
CA LYS A 553 -11.57 38.63 -32.74
C LYS A 553 -10.91 39.27 -33.94
N VAL A 554 -9.58 39.23 -34.01
CA VAL A 554 -8.78 39.75 -35.12
C VAL A 554 -8.30 38.63 -36.03
N LYS A 555 -8.23 38.92 -37.33
CA LYS A 555 -7.58 38.05 -38.35
C LYS A 555 -6.12 38.47 -38.52
N LYS A 556 -5.34 37.61 -39.13
CA LYS A 556 -3.97 37.97 -39.56
C LYS A 556 -4.02 39.27 -40.41
N ASP A 557 -3.06 40.16 -40.16
CA ASP A 557 -2.91 41.47 -40.80
C ASP A 557 -3.97 42.53 -40.41
N THR A 558 -4.83 42.28 -39.40
CA THR A 558 -5.76 43.26 -38.86
C THR A 558 -4.97 44.34 -38.11
N PRO A 559 -5.19 45.65 -38.35
CA PRO A 559 -4.53 46.70 -37.62
C PRO A 559 -4.97 46.76 -36.15
N LEU A 560 -4.01 46.70 -35.20
CA LEU A 560 -4.24 46.65 -33.77
C LEU A 560 -4.24 48.06 -33.15
N PHE A 561 -3.24 48.87 -33.52
CA PHE A 561 -3.11 50.25 -33.11
C PHE A 561 -2.22 51.05 -34.04
N LYS A 562 -2.36 52.35 -34.01
CA LYS A 562 -1.63 53.28 -34.84
C LYS A 562 -0.77 54.19 -33.96
N ALA A 563 0.49 54.32 -34.29
CA ALA A 563 1.44 55.21 -33.63
C ALA A 563 2.07 56.16 -34.64
N GLY A 564 1.52 57.36 -34.79
CA GLY A 564 1.87 58.26 -35.89
C GLY A 564 1.42 57.71 -37.25
N GLU A 565 2.32 57.57 -38.23
CA GLU A 565 2.06 56.92 -39.52
C GLU A 565 2.23 55.42 -39.51
N ALA A 566 2.84 54.86 -38.47
CA ALA A 566 3.08 53.43 -38.38
C ALA A 566 1.82 52.68 -37.84
N VAL A 567 1.37 51.68 -38.57
CA VAL A 567 0.26 50.81 -38.18
C VAL A 567 0.81 49.43 -37.80
N VAL A 568 0.60 49.02 -36.55
CA VAL A 568 0.98 47.67 -36.10
C VAL A 568 -0.18 46.73 -36.38
N LYS A 569 0.10 45.67 -37.08
CA LYS A 569 -0.87 44.63 -37.49
C LYS A 569 -0.66 43.36 -36.73
N ALA A 570 -1.73 42.57 -36.55
CA ALA A 570 -1.69 41.24 -35.94
C ALA A 570 -0.94 40.27 -36.86
N THR A 571 0.05 39.56 -36.33
CA THR A 571 0.78 38.49 -37.05
C THR A 571 -0.04 37.25 -37.20
N ARG A 572 -1.04 37.04 -36.32
CA ARG A 572 -1.90 35.84 -36.27
C ARG A 572 -3.36 36.22 -35.98
N ALA A 573 -4.27 35.31 -36.34
CA ALA A 573 -5.68 35.43 -35.96
C ALA A 573 -5.85 35.01 -34.50
N GLY A 574 -6.60 35.79 -33.72
CA GLY A 574 -6.79 35.50 -32.31
C GLY A 574 -7.75 36.46 -31.61
N LYS A 575 -7.88 36.32 -30.30
CA LYS A 575 -8.69 37.20 -29.44
C LYS A 575 -7.79 38.24 -28.81
N VAL A 576 -8.22 39.52 -28.85
CA VAL A 576 -7.47 40.63 -28.32
C VAL A 576 -7.76 40.78 -26.83
N LYS A 577 -6.71 41.04 -26.04
CA LYS A 577 -6.80 41.55 -24.66
C LYS A 577 -5.96 42.81 -24.54
N LEU A 578 -6.59 43.88 -24.12
CA LEU A 578 -5.94 45.18 -23.93
C LEU A 578 -5.35 45.29 -22.52
N GLU A 579 -4.07 45.68 -22.45
CA GLU A 579 -3.40 46.00 -21.19
C GLU A 579 -2.76 47.40 -21.31
N GLU A 580 -2.46 48.06 -20.20
CA GLU A 580 -2.00 49.47 -20.15
C GLU A 580 -0.76 49.74 -21.02
N LYS A 581 0.09 48.76 -21.27
CA LYS A 581 1.39 48.95 -21.96
C LYS A 581 1.49 48.20 -23.32
N TYR A 582 0.58 47.29 -23.61
CA TYR A 582 0.62 46.47 -24.84
C TYR A 582 -0.75 45.93 -25.21
N VAL A 583 -0.89 45.52 -26.47
CA VAL A 583 -2.04 44.73 -26.95
C VAL A 583 -1.59 43.27 -26.97
N LYS A 584 -2.35 42.41 -26.37
CA LYS A 584 -2.11 40.98 -26.35
C LYS A 584 -3.10 40.29 -27.28
N VAL A 585 -2.56 39.54 -28.28
CA VAL A 585 -3.36 38.70 -29.19
C VAL A 585 -3.16 37.25 -28.79
N ILE A 586 -4.24 36.58 -28.39
CA ILE A 586 -4.26 35.18 -27.98
C ILE A 586 -4.78 34.37 -29.16
N ALA A 587 -3.88 33.62 -29.82
CA ALA A 587 -4.20 32.78 -30.96
C ALA A 587 -4.31 31.30 -30.51
N PRO A 588 -5.38 30.58 -30.87
CA PRO A 588 -5.41 29.13 -30.72
C PRO A 588 -4.40 28.51 -31.69
N VAL A 589 -3.49 27.72 -31.16
CA VAL A 589 -2.46 27.01 -31.95
C VAL A 589 -2.35 25.60 -31.48
N GLU A 590 -2.37 24.65 -32.39
CA GLU A 590 -2.07 23.26 -32.06
C GLU A 590 -0.58 23.16 -31.67
N LYS A 591 -0.36 22.75 -30.42
CA LYS A 591 0.99 22.55 -29.87
C LYS A 591 1.29 21.07 -29.78
N LEU A 592 2.56 20.72 -29.98
CA LEU A 592 3.06 19.36 -29.82
C LEU A 592 3.93 19.27 -28.59
N ARG A 593 3.68 18.24 -27.79
CA ARG A 593 4.54 17.88 -26.66
C ARG A 593 5.16 16.52 -26.91
N GLU A 594 6.47 16.46 -26.94
CA GLU A 594 7.23 15.28 -27.32
C GLU A 594 7.89 14.63 -26.11
N TYR A 595 7.78 13.29 -26.02
CA TYR A 595 8.41 12.44 -25.02
C TYR A 595 9.25 11.38 -25.72
N VAL A 596 10.55 11.41 -25.48
CA VAL A 596 11.48 10.38 -25.98
C VAL A 596 11.50 9.22 -25.02
N VAL A 597 10.92 8.10 -25.41
CA VAL A 597 10.77 6.89 -24.59
C VAL A 597 11.80 5.85 -25.06
N PRO A 598 12.75 5.42 -24.18
CA PRO A 598 13.66 4.31 -24.48
C PRO A 598 12.92 3.00 -24.80
N ARG A 599 13.55 2.10 -25.55
CA ARG A 599 12.97 0.80 -25.90
C ARG A 599 12.68 -0.11 -24.72
N THR A 600 13.35 0.10 -23.60
CA THR A 600 13.16 -0.65 -22.35
C THR A 600 11.81 -0.40 -21.67
N PHE A 601 11.07 0.63 -22.12
CA PHE A 601 9.73 0.94 -21.61
C PHE A 601 8.64 0.44 -22.55
N ASN A 602 7.60 -0.17 -21.95
CA ASN A 602 6.38 -0.51 -22.66
C ASN A 602 5.43 0.69 -22.65
N ILE A 603 4.90 1.04 -23.82
CA ILE A 603 3.93 2.13 -23.96
C ILE A 603 2.52 1.55 -23.73
N TRP A 604 1.78 2.13 -22.77
CA TRP A 604 0.42 1.68 -22.42
C TRP A 604 -0.67 2.33 -23.28
N VAL A 605 -0.38 3.49 -23.85
CA VAL A 605 -1.33 4.23 -24.68
C VAL A 605 -1.26 3.77 -26.14
N LYS A 606 -2.41 3.76 -26.81
CA LYS A 606 -2.49 3.42 -28.24
C LYS A 606 -2.35 4.70 -29.08
N ASN A 607 -1.85 4.53 -30.31
CA ASN A 607 -1.80 5.63 -31.28
C ASN A 607 -3.23 6.14 -31.58
N GLY A 608 -3.45 7.46 -31.53
CA GLY A 608 -4.76 8.09 -31.67
C GLY A 608 -5.61 8.14 -30.39
N ALA A 609 -5.14 7.61 -29.26
CA ALA A 609 -5.87 7.69 -27.99
C ALA A 609 -5.83 9.12 -27.41
N THR A 610 -6.91 9.55 -26.78
CA THR A 610 -6.98 10.81 -26.01
C THR A 610 -6.49 10.56 -24.59
N VAL A 611 -5.55 11.39 -24.12
CA VAL A 611 -5.01 11.33 -22.76
C VAL A 611 -5.37 12.59 -22.00
N SER A 612 -5.55 12.46 -20.70
CA SER A 612 -5.76 13.56 -19.78
C SER A 612 -4.46 13.95 -19.08
N ILE A 613 -4.42 15.15 -18.49
CA ILE A 613 -3.25 15.58 -17.71
C ILE A 613 -3.01 14.60 -16.55
N GLY A 614 -1.76 14.12 -16.45
CA GLY A 614 -1.31 13.19 -15.43
C GLY A 614 -1.62 11.72 -15.71
N ASP A 615 -2.07 11.37 -16.93
CA ASP A 615 -2.21 9.96 -17.31
C ASP A 615 -0.85 9.34 -17.62
N GLN A 616 -0.70 8.09 -17.24
CA GLN A 616 0.55 7.34 -17.43
C GLN A 616 0.68 6.87 -18.86
N LEU A 617 1.79 7.22 -19.52
CA LEU A 617 2.08 6.88 -20.91
C LEU A 617 2.83 5.56 -21.05
N THR A 618 3.70 5.24 -20.09
CA THR A 618 4.57 4.06 -20.11
C THR A 618 4.49 3.26 -18.82
N ASP A 619 5.01 2.04 -18.83
CA ASP A 619 5.29 1.28 -17.62
C ASP A 619 6.29 2.01 -16.71
N GLY A 620 6.43 1.53 -15.47
CA GLY A 620 7.28 2.13 -14.45
C GLY A 620 6.49 2.78 -13.31
N SER A 621 7.21 3.32 -12.35
CA SER A 621 6.63 3.94 -11.15
C SER A 621 6.41 5.42 -11.34
N LEU A 622 5.27 5.94 -10.86
CA LEU A 622 4.98 7.38 -10.93
C LEU A 622 5.84 8.16 -9.94
N ASP A 623 6.31 9.32 -10.37
CA ASP A 623 6.95 10.29 -9.48
C ASP A 623 5.87 11.05 -8.69
N LEU A 624 5.90 10.92 -7.37
CA LEU A 624 4.92 11.54 -6.48
C LEU A 624 4.87 13.06 -6.57
N GLN A 625 6.02 13.72 -6.76
CA GLN A 625 6.08 15.18 -6.90
C GLN A 625 5.39 15.63 -8.20
N GLN A 626 5.70 14.98 -9.31
CA GLN A 626 5.08 15.28 -10.60
C GLN A 626 3.58 14.97 -10.58
N LEU A 627 3.18 13.85 -9.99
CA LEU A 627 1.76 13.49 -9.84
C LEU A 627 1.00 14.52 -8.99
N TYR A 628 1.62 14.99 -7.90
CA TYR A 628 1.04 16.03 -7.05
C TYR A 628 0.87 17.35 -7.80
N GLU A 629 1.84 17.77 -8.59
CA GLU A 629 1.77 19.00 -9.39
C GLU A 629 0.69 18.95 -10.47
N LEU A 630 0.51 17.80 -11.14
CA LEU A 630 -0.42 17.64 -12.25
C LEU A 630 -1.85 17.31 -11.82
N LYS A 631 -2.04 16.38 -10.87
CA LYS A 631 -3.38 15.90 -10.44
C LYS A 631 -3.78 16.33 -9.02
N GLY A 632 -2.88 17.00 -8.29
CA GLY A 632 -3.14 17.50 -6.95
C GLY A 632 -3.03 16.45 -5.83
N ILE A 633 -3.38 16.87 -4.60
CA ILE A 633 -3.19 16.11 -3.36
C ILE A 633 -3.95 14.79 -3.36
N ALA A 634 -5.21 14.81 -3.81
CA ALA A 634 -6.09 13.62 -3.74
C ALA A 634 -5.53 12.46 -4.55
N ALA A 635 -5.03 12.72 -5.76
CA ALA A 635 -4.46 11.70 -6.63
C ALA A 635 -3.14 11.14 -6.06
N ALA A 636 -2.28 12.01 -5.53
CA ALA A 636 -1.03 11.60 -4.92
C ALA A 636 -1.25 10.73 -3.67
N GLN A 637 -2.18 11.11 -2.79
CA GLN A 637 -2.56 10.32 -1.61
C GLN A 637 -3.13 8.94 -2.00
N LYS A 638 -4.00 8.91 -3.01
CA LYS A 638 -4.59 7.66 -3.52
C LYS A 638 -3.53 6.73 -4.11
N TYR A 639 -2.58 7.28 -4.85
CA TYR A 639 -1.45 6.53 -5.39
C TYR A 639 -0.56 5.95 -4.29
N ILE A 640 -0.24 6.73 -3.23
CA ILE A 640 0.52 6.24 -2.06
C ILE A 640 -0.18 5.02 -1.44
N VAL A 641 -1.49 5.11 -1.18
CA VAL A 641 -2.25 4.00 -0.59
C VAL A 641 -2.25 2.79 -1.51
N LYS A 642 -2.47 2.97 -2.81
CA LYS A 642 -2.50 1.88 -3.81
C LYS A 642 -1.16 1.14 -3.87
N GLU A 643 -0.06 1.85 -4.03
CA GLU A 643 1.27 1.26 -4.19
C GLU A 643 1.72 0.50 -2.93
N ILE A 644 1.50 1.10 -1.75
CA ILE A 644 1.88 0.45 -0.50
C ILE A 644 1.03 -0.81 -0.28
N GLN A 645 -0.29 -0.73 -0.49
CA GLN A 645 -1.16 -1.89 -0.39
C GLN A 645 -0.75 -3.00 -1.36
N TYR A 646 -0.35 -2.64 -2.58
CA TYR A 646 0.14 -3.62 -3.55
C TYR A 646 1.39 -4.35 -3.05
N VAL A 647 2.37 -3.62 -2.49
CA VAL A 647 3.60 -4.21 -1.93
C VAL A 647 3.27 -5.17 -0.78
N TYR A 648 2.39 -4.77 0.16
CA TYR A 648 2.03 -5.61 1.30
C TYR A 648 1.16 -6.81 0.89
N SER A 649 0.18 -6.61 0.02
CA SER A 649 -0.70 -7.69 -0.47
C SER A 649 0.05 -8.73 -1.28
N SER A 650 0.97 -8.33 -2.15
CA SER A 650 1.81 -9.25 -2.93
C SER A 650 2.66 -10.17 -2.06
N GLN A 651 3.01 -9.73 -0.85
CA GLN A 651 3.76 -10.51 0.13
C GLN A 651 2.84 -11.29 1.10
N GLY A 652 1.51 -11.23 0.90
CA GLY A 652 0.53 -11.90 1.74
C GLY A 652 0.45 -11.30 3.17
N GLN A 653 0.80 -10.03 3.34
CA GLN A 653 0.71 -9.30 4.59
C GLN A 653 -0.46 -8.31 4.50
N PRO A 654 -1.64 -8.65 5.04
CA PRO A 654 -2.78 -7.74 5.01
C PRO A 654 -2.52 -6.52 5.93
N LEU A 655 -2.89 -5.34 5.44
CA LEU A 655 -2.81 -4.08 6.19
C LEU A 655 -4.08 -3.28 5.92
N ASN A 656 -4.64 -2.59 6.93
CA ASN A 656 -5.80 -1.74 6.71
C ASN A 656 -5.38 -0.38 6.14
N ASP A 657 -6.15 0.12 5.16
CA ASP A 657 -5.88 1.38 4.46
C ASP A 657 -5.73 2.58 5.41
N LYS A 658 -6.46 2.61 6.54
CA LYS A 658 -6.42 3.71 7.53
C LYS A 658 -5.03 4.00 8.09
N HIS A 659 -4.18 2.97 8.23
CA HIS A 659 -2.82 3.15 8.73
C HIS A 659 -1.96 3.90 7.70
N ILE A 660 -2.08 3.53 6.42
CA ILE A 660 -1.38 4.21 5.33
C ILE A 660 -1.92 5.63 5.15
N GLU A 661 -3.25 5.81 5.23
CA GLU A 661 -3.92 7.11 5.16
C GLU A 661 -3.40 8.08 6.24
N THR A 662 -3.17 7.58 7.45
CA THR A 662 -2.64 8.38 8.56
C THR A 662 -1.24 8.91 8.26
N ILE A 663 -0.35 8.08 7.74
CA ILE A 663 1.01 8.49 7.34
C ILE A 663 0.95 9.42 6.12
N ALA A 664 0.15 9.07 5.10
CA ALA A 664 -0.02 9.90 3.91
C ALA A 664 -0.50 11.32 4.26
N ARG A 665 -1.41 11.47 5.24
CA ARG A 665 -1.83 12.76 5.74
C ARG A 665 -0.65 13.58 6.27
N GLN A 666 0.25 12.97 7.02
CA GLN A 666 1.41 13.65 7.60
C GLN A 666 2.44 14.07 6.54
N MET A 667 2.55 13.37 5.42
CA MET A 667 3.40 13.78 4.30
C MET A 667 2.96 15.11 3.66
N PHE A 668 1.68 15.49 3.81
CA PHE A 668 1.10 16.76 3.35
C PHE A 668 0.82 17.74 4.49
N SER A 669 1.42 17.56 5.64
CA SER A 669 1.17 18.39 6.83
C SER A 669 1.91 19.75 6.85
N ARG A 670 2.69 20.06 5.84
CA ARG A 670 3.48 21.29 5.75
C ARG A 670 2.93 22.22 4.67
N VAL A 671 2.97 23.53 4.95
CA VAL A 671 2.50 24.62 4.08
C VAL A 671 3.64 25.58 3.83
N TYR A 672 3.90 25.88 2.57
CA TYR A 672 4.82 26.91 2.11
C TYR A 672 4.07 28.23 1.97
N ILE A 673 4.48 29.25 2.70
CA ILE A 673 3.82 30.57 2.70
C ILE A 673 4.20 31.33 1.43
N GLN A 674 3.19 31.66 0.62
CA GLN A 674 3.34 32.45 -0.60
C GLN A 674 3.09 33.94 -0.35
N ASP A 675 2.00 34.28 0.37
CA ASP A 675 1.66 35.61 0.81
C ASP A 675 1.28 35.55 2.30
N PRO A 676 2.03 36.19 3.20
CA PRO A 676 1.75 36.16 4.63
C PRO A 676 0.48 36.96 5.02
N GLY A 677 -0.09 37.79 4.13
CA GLY A 677 -1.20 38.66 4.48
C GLY A 677 -0.83 39.60 5.64
N GLU A 678 -1.67 39.67 6.68
CA GLU A 678 -1.44 40.43 7.91
C GLU A 678 -1.14 39.50 9.11
N THR A 679 -0.60 38.31 8.85
CA THR A 679 -0.14 37.36 9.87
C THR A 679 1.35 37.52 10.16
N ASP A 680 1.84 36.92 11.24
CA ASP A 680 3.23 37.01 11.68
C ASP A 680 4.20 36.13 10.86
N PHE A 681 3.75 35.49 9.76
CA PHE A 681 4.54 34.61 8.91
C PHE A 681 5.47 35.38 7.98
N LEU A 682 6.56 34.74 7.58
CA LEU A 682 7.47 35.26 6.56
C LEU A 682 7.18 34.60 5.18
N VAL A 683 7.41 35.36 4.11
CA VAL A 683 7.34 34.82 2.73
C VAL A 683 8.39 33.75 2.55
N GLY A 684 7.98 32.57 2.08
CA GLY A 684 8.90 31.43 1.87
C GLY A 684 9.10 30.55 3.09
N GLU A 685 8.48 30.85 4.21
CA GLU A 685 8.52 30.01 5.41
C GLU A 685 7.72 28.74 5.22
N VAL A 686 8.21 27.64 5.80
CA VAL A 686 7.51 26.35 5.83
C VAL A 686 7.00 26.10 7.24
N VAL A 687 5.68 26.10 7.39
CA VAL A 687 5.02 25.94 8.68
C VAL A 687 4.13 24.71 8.71
N GLU A 688 3.81 24.23 9.90
CA GLU A 688 2.82 23.18 10.07
C GLU A 688 1.42 23.65 9.73
N LYS A 689 0.64 22.82 9.04
CA LYS A 689 -0.75 23.13 8.68
C LYS A 689 -1.60 23.56 9.89
N PRO A 690 -1.54 22.90 11.07
CA PRO A 690 -2.28 23.33 12.25
C PRO A 690 -1.95 24.75 12.71
N VAL A 691 -0.71 25.17 12.60
CA VAL A 691 -0.26 26.52 12.97
C VAL A 691 -0.76 27.55 11.96
N PHE A 692 -0.64 27.22 10.66
CA PHE A 692 -1.16 28.04 9.56
C PHE A 692 -2.67 28.25 9.68
N ASP A 693 -3.43 27.18 9.90
CA ASP A 693 -4.88 27.24 10.02
C ASP A 693 -5.30 28.07 11.26
N ARG A 694 -4.68 27.84 12.44
CA ARG A 694 -4.93 28.64 13.66
C ARG A 694 -4.61 30.15 13.48
N ALA A 695 -3.54 30.47 12.76
CA ALA A 695 -3.20 31.88 12.49
C ALA A 695 -4.20 32.51 11.55
N ASN A 696 -4.67 31.82 10.53
CA ASN A 696 -5.72 32.30 9.64
C ASN A 696 -7.07 32.44 10.35
N ASP A 697 -7.45 31.56 11.27
CA ASP A 697 -8.67 31.71 12.07
C ASP A 697 -8.61 32.94 12.97
N LYS A 698 -7.45 33.18 13.62
CA LYS A 698 -7.23 34.42 14.39
C LYS A 698 -7.32 35.66 13.51
N ALA A 699 -6.71 35.65 12.32
CA ALA A 699 -6.76 36.76 11.37
C ALA A 699 -8.21 37.01 10.87
N LYS A 700 -8.97 35.92 10.62
CA LYS A 700 -10.38 35.99 10.23
C LYS A 700 -11.26 36.61 11.31
N LEU A 701 -11.06 36.27 12.60
CA LEU A 701 -11.76 36.85 13.72
C LEU A 701 -11.43 38.33 13.92
N ALA A 702 -10.21 38.74 13.50
CA ALA A 702 -9.76 40.14 13.59
C ALA A 702 -10.02 40.93 12.30
N ASP A 703 -10.76 40.39 11.32
CA ASP A 703 -11.04 41.03 10.01
C ASP A 703 -9.76 41.42 9.22
N LYS A 704 -8.68 40.67 9.39
CA LYS A 704 -7.39 40.88 8.73
C LYS A 704 -7.24 40.06 7.47
N LYS A 705 -6.33 40.49 6.58
CA LYS A 705 -5.99 39.74 5.37
C LYS A 705 -5.37 38.40 5.73
N LEU A 706 -5.94 37.29 5.22
CA LEU A 706 -5.50 35.94 5.46
C LEU A 706 -4.16 35.65 4.75
N ALA A 707 -3.35 34.79 5.37
CA ALA A 707 -2.17 34.23 4.71
C ALA A 707 -2.57 33.20 3.64
N SER A 708 -1.87 33.21 2.51
CA SER A 708 -2.01 32.20 1.47
C SER A 708 -0.75 31.32 1.37
N GLY A 709 -0.95 30.02 1.16
CA GLY A 709 0.16 29.07 1.08
C GLY A 709 -0.19 27.83 0.25
N LYS A 710 0.86 27.15 -0.23
CA LYS A 710 0.75 25.90 -0.96
C LYS A 710 1.16 24.74 -0.03
N GLN A 711 0.31 23.72 0.11
CA GLN A 711 0.72 22.50 0.81
C GLN A 711 1.92 21.87 0.09
N LEU A 712 2.85 21.29 0.84
CA LEU A 712 4.02 20.63 0.30
C LEU A 712 3.89 19.11 0.50
N LEU A 713 4.34 18.36 -0.49
CA LEU A 713 4.60 16.93 -0.32
C LEU A 713 6.03 16.77 0.21
N MET A 714 6.15 16.25 1.42
CA MET A 714 7.45 16.00 2.05
C MET A 714 7.63 14.53 2.39
N GLY A 715 8.84 14.02 2.22
CA GLY A 715 9.23 12.72 2.75
C GLY A 715 9.22 12.71 4.28
N MET A 716 9.06 11.52 4.88
CA MET A 716 8.97 11.33 6.34
C MET A 716 10.10 12.00 7.10
N THR A 717 11.35 11.79 6.67
CA THR A 717 12.54 12.35 7.33
C THR A 717 12.51 13.88 7.35
N LYS A 718 12.19 14.52 6.23
CA LYS A 718 12.07 15.97 6.14
C LYS A 718 10.90 16.51 6.98
N ALA A 719 9.76 15.81 6.96
CA ALA A 719 8.59 16.19 7.74
C ALA A 719 8.85 16.13 9.26
N SER A 720 9.59 15.10 9.73
CA SER A 720 9.96 14.95 11.14
C SER A 720 10.97 15.99 11.63
N LEU A 721 11.87 16.47 10.76
CA LEU A 721 12.85 17.52 11.10
C LEU A 721 12.23 18.93 11.03
N SER A 722 11.21 19.15 10.22
CA SER A 722 10.52 20.44 10.05
C SER A 722 9.31 20.60 11.00
N THR A 723 9.37 20.03 12.20
CA THR A 723 8.34 20.18 13.23
C THR A 723 8.58 21.43 14.09
N ASN A 724 7.51 21.99 14.66
CA ASN A 724 7.60 23.11 15.59
C ASN A 724 8.29 22.74 16.90
N SER A 725 8.15 21.48 17.34
CA SER A 725 8.84 20.97 18.52
C SER A 725 10.29 20.70 18.22
N PHE A 726 11.18 21.54 18.73
CA PHE A 726 12.62 21.32 18.62
C PHE A 726 13.10 20.11 19.44
N LEU A 727 12.43 19.78 20.55
CA LEU A 727 12.75 18.59 21.36
C LEU A 727 12.48 17.32 20.56
N SER A 728 11.37 17.22 19.88
CA SER A 728 11.03 16.09 19.01
C SER A 728 12.03 15.95 17.86
N ALA A 729 12.33 17.04 17.15
CA ALA A 729 13.30 17.05 16.06
C ALA A 729 14.70 16.66 16.52
N ALA A 730 15.19 17.22 17.63
CA ALA A 730 16.51 16.92 18.20
C ALA A 730 16.67 15.47 18.63
N SER A 731 15.60 14.82 19.11
CA SER A 731 15.62 13.42 19.50
C SER A 731 15.59 12.45 18.30
N PHE A 732 15.28 12.94 17.11
CA PHE A 732 15.22 12.13 15.90
C PHE A 732 16.58 12.02 15.21
N GLN A 733 17.10 13.13 14.68
CA GLN A 733 18.38 13.20 13.97
C GLN A 733 18.97 14.63 14.08
N GLU A 734 20.24 14.78 13.73
CA GLU A 734 20.94 16.08 13.67
C GLU A 734 20.82 16.91 14.97
N THR A 735 20.89 16.25 16.13
CA THR A 735 20.63 16.85 17.46
C THR A 735 21.34 18.18 17.67
N ALA A 736 22.66 18.24 17.38
CA ALA A 736 23.44 19.46 17.57
C ALA A 736 22.95 20.63 16.71
N LYS A 737 22.68 20.38 15.43
CA LYS A 737 22.18 21.39 14.49
C LYS A 737 20.81 21.93 14.89
N VAL A 738 19.87 21.03 15.23
CA VAL A 738 18.51 21.41 15.65
C VAL A 738 18.55 22.26 16.93
N LEU A 739 19.38 21.88 17.93
CA LEU A 739 19.50 22.63 19.16
C LEU A 739 20.15 24.01 18.95
N ILE A 740 21.16 24.10 18.08
CA ILE A 740 21.78 25.37 17.72
C ILE A 740 20.76 26.29 17.05
N ASP A 741 20.00 25.78 16.05
CA ASP A 741 18.99 26.54 15.35
C ASP A 741 17.88 27.02 16.31
N ALA A 742 17.43 26.16 17.22
CA ALA A 742 16.44 26.50 18.23
C ALA A 742 16.93 27.56 19.20
N ALA A 743 18.19 27.48 19.64
CA ALA A 743 18.79 28.47 20.54
C ALA A 743 18.98 29.83 19.87
N ILE A 744 19.45 29.88 18.61
CA ILE A 744 19.63 31.12 17.86
C ILE A 744 18.29 31.80 17.57
N THR A 745 17.26 31.02 17.23
CA THR A 745 15.94 31.55 16.89
C THR A 745 15.05 31.76 18.10
N GLY A 746 15.45 31.37 19.31
CA GLY A 746 14.64 31.48 20.53
C GLY A 746 13.33 30.69 20.47
N LYS A 747 13.34 29.49 19.86
CA LYS A 747 12.13 28.66 19.73
C LYS A 747 11.58 28.23 21.08
N ILE A 748 10.26 28.28 21.22
CA ILE A 748 9.53 27.80 22.39
C ILE A 748 8.81 26.50 22.00
N ASP A 749 8.98 25.45 22.79
CA ASP A 749 8.27 24.19 22.64
C ASP A 749 7.02 24.19 23.53
N ASN A 750 5.86 24.04 22.94
CA ASN A 750 4.57 24.03 23.65
C ASN A 750 4.24 22.69 24.33
N LEU A 751 5.08 21.66 24.14
CA LEU A 751 4.92 20.31 24.72
C LEU A 751 3.55 19.65 24.36
N GLU A 752 3.12 19.90 23.16
CA GLU A 752 1.82 19.38 22.68
C GLU A 752 1.89 17.93 22.18
N GLY A 753 3.06 17.42 21.82
CA GLY A 753 3.28 16.05 21.29
C GLY A 753 3.51 15.01 22.37
N LEU A 754 3.60 13.75 21.97
CA LEU A 754 3.86 12.65 22.90
C LEU A 754 5.34 12.62 23.32
N LYS A 755 6.24 12.76 22.37
CA LYS A 755 7.70 12.56 22.55
C LYS A 755 8.31 13.62 23.46
N GLU A 756 7.93 14.87 23.32
CA GLU A 756 8.38 15.99 24.14
C GLU A 756 8.06 15.75 25.63
N ASN A 757 6.83 15.31 25.89
CA ASN A 757 6.40 15.01 27.26
C ASN A 757 7.13 13.80 27.84
N VAL A 758 7.40 12.77 27.04
CA VAL A 758 8.21 11.61 27.46
C VAL A 758 9.63 12.03 27.81
N ILE A 759 10.26 12.89 26.99
CA ILE A 759 11.63 13.37 27.22
C ILE A 759 11.77 14.10 28.58
N ILE A 760 10.78 14.93 28.92
CA ILE A 760 10.80 15.68 30.18
C ILE A 760 10.17 14.93 31.37
N GLY A 761 9.66 13.72 31.17
CA GLY A 761 9.05 12.92 32.22
C GLY A 761 7.66 13.38 32.64
N ARG A 762 6.91 14.05 31.77
CA ARG A 762 5.49 14.41 31.99
C ARG A 762 4.55 13.34 31.45
N PRO A 763 3.33 13.21 32.01
CA PRO A 763 2.30 12.35 31.41
C PRO A 763 2.05 12.73 29.94
N ILE A 764 1.90 11.73 29.09
CA ILE A 764 1.64 11.94 27.66
C ILE A 764 0.21 12.48 27.44
N PRO A 765 -0.03 13.38 26.48
CA PRO A 765 -1.36 13.87 26.12
C PRO A 765 -2.12 12.85 25.24
N ALA A 766 -2.20 11.60 25.69
CA ALA A 766 -2.89 10.51 25.01
C ALA A 766 -3.38 9.46 26.03
N GLY A 767 -4.27 8.57 25.62
CA GLY A 767 -4.83 7.53 26.47
C GLY A 767 -5.55 8.10 27.69
N THR A 768 -5.27 7.58 28.88
CA THR A 768 -5.82 8.03 30.16
C THR A 768 -5.34 9.44 30.56
N GLY A 769 -4.18 9.87 30.06
CA GLY A 769 -3.65 11.21 30.28
C GLY A 769 -4.22 12.29 29.36
N PHE A 770 -5.09 11.93 28.42
CA PHE A 770 -5.70 12.90 27.50
C PHE A 770 -6.72 13.76 28.23
N LYS A 771 -6.42 15.05 28.37
CA LYS A 771 -7.35 16.04 28.90
C LYS A 771 -8.12 16.64 27.75
N ARG A 772 -9.46 16.55 27.74
CA ARG A 772 -10.27 17.36 26.84
C ARG A 772 -9.99 18.83 27.17
N GLU A 773 -9.37 19.58 26.26
CA GLU A 773 -9.46 21.03 26.36
C GLU A 773 -10.94 21.38 26.26
N VAL A 774 -11.49 21.86 27.34
CA VAL A 774 -12.80 22.52 27.32
C VAL A 774 -12.55 23.77 26.49
N ILE A 775 -12.88 23.71 25.20
CA ILE A 775 -12.95 24.90 24.35
C ILE A 775 -14.04 25.74 25.04
N ALA A 776 -13.63 26.73 25.79
CA ALA A 776 -14.54 27.76 26.26
C ALA A 776 -15.17 28.36 25.00
N GLU A 777 -16.50 28.22 24.91
CA GLU A 777 -17.32 28.77 23.84
C GLU A 777 -17.15 30.31 23.75
#